data_ef646f41fcb29ece81f59388bc63deb2
#
_entry.id   ef646f41fcb29ece81f59388bc63deb2
#
_cell.length_a   1.000
_cell.length_b   1.000
_cell.length_c   1.000
_cell.angle_alpha   90.00
_cell.angle_beta   90.00
_cell.angle_gamma   90.00
#
_symmetry.space_group_name_H-M   'P 1'
#
loop_
_entity.id
_entity.type
_entity.pdbx_description
1 polymer ?
#
loop_
_entity_poly.entity_id
_entity_poly.type
_entity_poly.pdbx_seq_one_letter_code
_entity_poly.pdbx_strand_id
1 'polypeptide(L)'
;MNVFHLRLTSPHPGQWQFCFWSGSENPAVPRDLALAEIKDLAAQAETYYYTGPADVSVGRRLFRWLDGPDRALSQAIEAAHHGDGPLVLAIHATQGLAHLPWETMADDTGFLVARGHPAIVPARWHGHTGPAWPAAENRPLHTLFMAAAPEGGGAPLQFEVEEGRMFRAAEVQGRRLMELTVEESGCLTDLSALVSLRPAGAFDIFHLTGHADHDEAGGPVFLLENDTGGSVLATAPLIAGAFSGRLPRVVFLSGCRTAQNPGKGEEQSLAAALIARHGLRAVLGWGRPVRDDHAILAAEILYRALAVGDSLPAALSRTWQGMISESAAGWHLLRLHYDGGVPGPLVTAPATNGRAKVPTRLPSEHFLIPGDRRTKVPGLEDFVGRRRLLQRGIRRLRDPQCTGIVLHGTGGLGKSSVVSRWADRLRGDFLMAAVFGLCDEFTLVNALAALFPHEDQAGRDALQGQGDLFHRLAAALDRCEKPFLFVLDDFERNQDAPRSGEAFAQVQPDIVPVLQALVRAVGDHGHSRLIITTRYSLPAALVPGMEYLAILPMDDADQAKRVSSLARSHPRAATQPPDLRERAVAAAGGNHRLLGWLYQILDQPGLDHAALLAGMEAEEERFRTDVLATALCAALSAPASALLTALQVCEEPVPLAAAVALRPTHPPALTAVAAHLATAVAWGLAYIWEIGAQPHWLAAPFLRPILGEPPADAAAAALAVLQKVWWDERESAPEDRLLELHRLALAAGQHPLACDHADRLCANWLSKNRSREAAALAERTLEAMAPHRDPRLLTALARALQTLGDGHRAAALFAEAAALQPGGEMDDEKAASRFHQASLLLQHGKTEESETIYRDSLLPFFTSLGEAGLRSRAVTQGQIADILMARGQLDEALRIRQEEQLPVFEKLGDVRSLIVGRAMVAQMLAKRGHEDDGMEIINHLAWAWREARRMGLPEAAQIEEIAGQIGVTVEVLAQFAEKA
;
A
#
# COMPACT_ATOMS: atom_id res chain seq x y z
N MET A 1 -0.70 -48.88 -1.91
CA MET A 1 0.53 -48.48 -1.19
C MET A 1 0.72 -49.42 -0.01
N ASN A 2 1.85 -50.08 0.05
CA ASN A 2 2.13 -51.04 1.11
C ASN A 2 2.67 -50.33 2.34
N VAL A 3 2.10 -50.63 3.54
CA VAL A 3 2.51 -50.04 4.80
C VAL A 3 2.92 -51.16 5.76
N PHE A 4 4.08 -50.98 6.34
CA PHE A 4 4.55 -51.83 7.41
C PHE A 4 4.75 -50.99 8.66
N HIS A 5 3.88 -51.19 9.64
CA HIS A 5 3.87 -50.45 10.89
C HIS A 5 4.90 -51.03 11.85
N LEU A 6 5.71 -50.16 12.43
CA LEU A 6 6.72 -50.45 13.40
C LEU A 6 6.42 -49.62 14.65
N ARG A 7 6.02 -50.26 15.76
CA ARG A 7 5.78 -49.59 17.03
C ARG A 7 6.81 -50.02 18.09
N LEU A 8 7.55 -48.99 18.54
CA LEU A 8 8.58 -49.16 19.58
C LEU A 8 8.09 -48.45 20.84
N THR A 9 7.81 -49.19 21.91
CA THR A 9 7.31 -48.66 23.20
C THR A 9 8.18 -49.13 24.35
N SER A 10 8.18 -48.35 25.43
CA SER A 10 8.84 -48.74 26.68
C SER A 10 7.77 -48.93 27.74
N PRO A 11 7.25 -50.12 27.99
CA PRO A 11 6.22 -50.37 28.99
C PRO A 11 6.75 -50.17 30.43
N HIS A 12 8.05 -50.40 30.64
CA HIS A 12 8.74 -50.16 31.93
C HIS A 12 10.13 -49.54 31.64
N PRO A 13 10.68 -48.76 32.58
CA PRO A 13 12.02 -48.19 32.42
C PRO A 13 13.05 -49.23 32.10
N GLY A 14 13.73 -49.11 30.93
CA GLY A 14 14.76 -50.02 30.46
C GLY A 14 14.27 -51.25 29.68
N GLN A 15 12.98 -51.50 29.57
CA GLN A 15 12.38 -52.52 28.73
C GLN A 15 11.79 -51.87 27.48
N TRP A 16 12.16 -52.41 26.31
CA TRP A 16 11.63 -51.96 25.04
C TRP A 16 10.92 -53.10 24.36
N GLN A 17 9.74 -52.81 23.80
CA GLN A 17 8.93 -53.74 23.05
C GLN A 17 8.73 -53.25 21.63
N PHE A 18 8.78 -54.15 20.72
CA PHE A 18 8.57 -53.95 19.28
C PHE A 18 7.34 -54.75 18.84
N CYS A 19 6.38 -54.02 18.28
CA CYS A 19 5.23 -54.58 17.59
C CYS A 19 5.29 -54.20 16.12
N PHE A 20 4.89 -55.11 15.25
CA PHE A 20 4.79 -54.84 13.81
C PHE A 20 3.50 -55.44 13.25
N TRP A 21 3.04 -54.89 12.18
CA TRP A 21 1.88 -55.39 11.43
C TRP A 21 1.83 -54.75 10.01
N SER A 22 1.14 -55.44 9.07
CA SER A 22 0.96 -54.97 7.71
C SER A 22 -0.48 -54.50 7.49
N GLY A 23 -0.66 -53.34 6.86
CA GLY A 23 -2.00 -52.83 6.48
C GLY A 23 -2.92 -52.61 7.70
N SER A 24 -4.11 -53.21 7.66
CA SER A 24 -5.14 -53.11 8.69
C SER A 24 -5.17 -54.29 9.67
N GLU A 25 -4.17 -55.17 9.59
CA GLU A 25 -4.04 -56.33 10.49
C GLU A 25 -3.83 -55.86 11.96
N ASN A 26 -4.18 -56.73 12.89
CA ASN A 26 -3.90 -56.48 14.30
C ASN A 26 -2.39 -56.53 14.58
N PRO A 27 -1.86 -55.73 15.50
CA PRO A 27 -0.47 -55.81 15.87
C PRO A 27 -0.06 -57.22 16.25
N ALA A 28 1.09 -57.66 15.77
CA ALA A 28 1.67 -58.91 16.17
C ALA A 28 1.98 -58.91 17.68
N VAL A 29 2.19 -60.07 18.27
CA VAL A 29 2.59 -60.20 19.66
C VAL A 29 3.89 -59.40 19.89
N PRO A 30 3.92 -58.55 20.95
CA PRO A 30 5.10 -57.72 21.20
C PRO A 30 6.34 -58.58 21.39
N ARG A 31 7.45 -58.21 20.75
CA ARG A 31 8.78 -58.75 20.89
C ARG A 31 9.62 -57.82 21.75
N ASP A 32 10.29 -58.40 22.77
CA ASP A 32 11.24 -57.65 23.57
C ASP A 32 12.50 -57.34 22.76
N LEU A 33 12.97 -56.08 22.85
CA LEU A 33 14.17 -55.59 22.18
C LEU A 33 15.28 -55.31 23.20
N ALA A 34 16.46 -55.87 22.94
CA ALA A 34 17.66 -55.58 23.70
C ALA A 34 18.24 -54.21 23.33
N LEU A 35 17.93 -53.18 24.11
CA LEU A 35 18.49 -51.85 23.86
C LEU A 35 20.02 -51.82 23.90
N ALA A 36 20.64 -52.75 24.64
CA ALA A 36 22.09 -52.87 24.75
C ALA A 36 22.78 -52.97 23.35
N GLU A 37 22.11 -53.59 22.35
CA GLU A 37 22.65 -53.74 21.00
C GLU A 37 22.80 -52.44 20.22
N ILE A 38 22.00 -51.41 20.58
CA ILE A 38 22.01 -50.12 19.91
C ILE A 38 22.22 -48.95 20.89
N LYS A 39 22.57 -49.19 22.13
CA LYS A 39 22.74 -48.15 23.16
C LYS A 39 23.77 -47.10 22.76
N ASP A 40 24.84 -47.51 22.14
CA ASP A 40 25.88 -46.63 21.57
C ASP A 40 25.34 -45.82 20.41
N LEU A 41 24.51 -46.41 19.52
CA LEU A 41 23.86 -45.70 18.40
C LEU A 41 22.89 -44.64 18.92
N ALA A 42 22.09 -45.00 19.93
CA ALA A 42 21.16 -44.04 20.55
C ALA A 42 21.91 -42.89 21.26
N ALA A 43 23.05 -43.20 21.89
CA ALA A 43 23.88 -42.18 22.57
C ALA A 43 24.64 -41.28 21.59
N GLN A 44 25.02 -41.82 20.42
CA GLN A 44 25.82 -41.14 19.39
C GLN A 44 25.02 -40.75 18.16
N ALA A 45 23.70 -40.82 18.19
CA ALA A 45 22.84 -40.53 17.04
C ALA A 45 23.17 -39.17 16.40
N GLU A 46 23.47 -38.17 17.21
CA GLU A 46 23.89 -36.86 16.72
C GLU A 46 25.19 -36.90 15.89
N THR A 47 26.18 -37.69 16.29
CA THR A 47 27.46 -37.83 15.60
C THR A 47 27.26 -38.39 14.20
N TYR A 48 26.36 -39.36 14.05
CA TYR A 48 26.07 -39.96 12.75
C TYR A 48 25.43 -38.97 11.75
N TYR A 49 24.68 -38.02 12.25
CA TYR A 49 24.11 -36.97 11.39
C TYR A 49 25.15 -35.93 10.94
N TYR A 50 26.26 -35.75 11.71
CA TYR A 50 27.31 -34.79 11.30
C TYR A 50 28.29 -35.40 10.28
N THR A 51 28.67 -36.64 10.47
CA THR A 51 29.70 -37.29 9.63
C THR A 51 29.15 -37.81 8.32
N GLY A 52 27.82 -37.93 8.19
CA GLY A 52 27.18 -38.54 7.03
C GLY A 52 27.33 -40.03 6.98
N PRO A 53 26.51 -40.74 6.21
CA PRO A 53 26.60 -42.20 6.08
C PRO A 53 27.65 -42.59 5.03
N ALA A 54 28.92 -42.36 5.33
CA ALA A 54 30.02 -42.89 4.52
C ALA A 54 30.10 -44.42 4.59
N ASP A 55 29.52 -45.00 5.67
CA ASP A 55 29.51 -46.43 5.92
C ASP A 55 28.08 -46.92 6.24
N VAL A 56 27.70 -48.02 5.65
CA VAL A 56 26.41 -48.68 5.86
C VAL A 56 26.31 -49.46 7.19
N SER A 57 27.39 -49.54 7.98
CA SER A 57 27.47 -50.37 9.20
C SER A 57 26.38 -49.98 10.22
N VAL A 58 26.16 -48.71 10.47
CA VAL A 58 25.11 -48.22 11.37
C VAL A 58 23.72 -48.62 10.90
N GLY A 59 23.44 -48.40 9.60
CA GLY A 59 22.18 -48.80 8.98
C GLY A 59 21.92 -50.30 9.03
N ARG A 60 22.95 -51.12 8.84
CA ARG A 60 22.85 -52.59 8.97
C ARG A 60 22.58 -53.05 10.41
N ARG A 61 23.14 -52.39 11.41
CA ARG A 61 22.83 -52.66 12.81
C ARG A 61 21.37 -52.33 13.15
N LEU A 62 20.87 -51.16 12.72
CA LEU A 62 19.47 -50.80 12.90
C LEU A 62 18.51 -51.75 12.18
N PHE A 63 18.84 -52.14 10.95
CA PHE A 63 18.05 -53.10 10.19
C PHE A 63 17.99 -54.47 10.91
N ARG A 64 19.13 -55.07 11.28
CA ARG A 64 19.21 -56.37 11.95
C ARG A 64 18.50 -56.37 13.30
N TRP A 65 18.61 -55.26 14.03
CA TRP A 65 17.95 -55.10 15.32
C TRP A 65 16.41 -55.14 15.21
N LEU A 66 15.84 -54.49 14.15
CA LEU A 66 14.40 -54.51 13.88
C LEU A 66 13.96 -55.80 13.22
N ASP A 67 14.72 -56.32 12.26
CA ASP A 67 14.39 -57.53 11.54
C ASP A 67 14.33 -58.76 12.48
N GLY A 68 15.33 -58.91 13.32
CA GLY A 68 15.38 -59.94 14.35
C GLY A 68 15.35 -61.39 13.81
N PRO A 69 15.14 -62.39 14.69
CA PRO A 69 15.12 -63.78 14.29
C PRO A 69 13.88 -64.19 13.47
N ASP A 70 12.80 -63.48 13.58
CA ASP A 70 11.56 -63.64 12.83
C ASP A 70 11.63 -63.06 11.40
N ARG A 71 12.68 -62.32 11.08
CA ARG A 71 12.91 -61.68 9.79
C ARG A 71 11.70 -60.83 9.28
N ALA A 72 11.00 -60.15 10.21
CA ALA A 72 9.76 -59.51 9.96
C ALA A 72 9.90 -58.39 8.90
N LEU A 73 10.98 -57.59 8.97
CA LEU A 73 11.25 -56.50 8.06
C LEU A 73 11.67 -57.03 6.68
N SER A 74 12.52 -58.06 6.63
CA SER A 74 12.90 -58.75 5.39
C SER A 74 11.68 -59.33 4.67
N GLN A 75 10.77 -60.00 5.39
CA GLN A 75 9.53 -60.55 4.81
C GLN A 75 8.60 -59.44 4.27
N ALA A 76 8.48 -58.32 4.98
CA ALA A 76 7.70 -57.18 4.49
C ALA A 76 8.29 -56.60 3.20
N ILE A 77 9.60 -56.50 3.11
CA ILE A 77 10.30 -56.04 1.88
C ILE A 77 10.09 -57.05 0.72
N GLU A 78 10.22 -58.32 0.98
CA GLU A 78 9.98 -59.37 0.01
C GLU A 78 8.53 -59.38 -0.51
N ALA A 79 7.55 -59.22 0.40
CA ALA A 79 6.15 -59.08 0.02
C ALA A 79 5.85 -57.81 -0.83
N ALA A 80 6.55 -56.72 -0.54
CA ALA A 80 6.39 -55.46 -1.29
C ALA A 80 6.94 -55.55 -2.72
N HIS A 81 7.81 -56.48 -3.05
CA HIS A 81 8.28 -56.69 -4.43
C HIS A 81 7.15 -57.05 -5.40
N HIS A 82 6.05 -57.63 -4.93
CA HIS A 82 4.89 -58.00 -5.71
C HIS A 82 3.81 -56.93 -5.76
N GLY A 83 4.02 -55.78 -5.13
CA GLY A 83 3.03 -54.67 -5.04
C GLY A 83 3.41 -53.49 -5.89
N ASP A 84 2.40 -52.68 -6.27
CA ASP A 84 2.60 -51.41 -6.93
C ASP A 84 2.85 -50.28 -5.93
N GLY A 85 3.97 -49.55 -6.09
CA GLY A 85 4.33 -48.39 -5.30
C GLY A 85 5.29 -48.65 -4.13
N PRO A 86 5.62 -47.58 -3.35
CA PRO A 86 6.61 -47.69 -2.29
C PRO A 86 6.10 -48.46 -1.08
N LEU A 87 7.01 -49.13 -0.37
CA LEU A 87 6.81 -49.65 0.96
C LEU A 87 7.10 -48.57 1.98
N VAL A 88 6.09 -48.13 2.73
CA VAL A 88 6.24 -47.17 3.82
C VAL A 88 6.50 -47.92 5.12
N LEU A 89 7.64 -47.66 5.73
CA LEU A 89 7.94 -48.11 7.08
C LEU A 89 7.43 -47.04 8.06
N ALA A 90 6.23 -47.27 8.59
CA ALA A 90 5.54 -46.36 9.51
C ALA A 90 6.06 -46.53 10.94
N ILE A 91 7.04 -45.72 11.33
CA ILE A 91 7.79 -45.89 12.58
C ILE A 91 7.17 -45.02 13.67
N HIS A 92 6.55 -45.67 14.66
CA HIS A 92 6.13 -45.04 15.89
C HIS A 92 7.13 -45.39 16.99
N ALA A 93 7.94 -44.41 17.39
CA ALA A 93 8.95 -44.62 18.43
C ALA A 93 8.83 -43.49 19.45
N THR A 94 8.89 -43.89 20.74
CA THR A 94 8.84 -42.94 21.89
C THR A 94 10.24 -42.59 22.36
N GLN A 95 10.40 -41.49 23.05
CA GLN A 95 11.65 -41.02 23.66
C GLN A 95 12.84 -40.96 22.67
N GLY A 96 14.05 -41.27 23.14
CA GLY A 96 15.29 -41.18 22.37
C GLY A 96 15.36 -42.04 21.09
N LEU A 97 14.48 -43.07 20.93
CA LEU A 97 14.45 -43.90 19.74
C LEU A 97 13.81 -43.19 18.55
N ALA A 98 12.94 -42.21 18.77
CA ALA A 98 12.39 -41.39 17.67
C ALA A 98 13.50 -40.63 16.93
N HIS A 99 14.61 -40.34 17.56
CA HIS A 99 15.74 -39.59 17.04
C HIS A 99 16.74 -40.44 16.22
N LEU A 100 16.64 -41.79 16.25
CA LEU A 100 17.53 -42.64 15.47
C LEU A 100 17.47 -42.34 13.97
N PRO A 101 18.59 -42.53 13.23
CA PRO A 101 18.70 -42.24 11.81
C PRO A 101 18.05 -43.34 10.94
N TRP A 102 16.72 -43.51 11.03
CA TRP A 102 15.95 -44.53 10.35
C TRP A 102 16.15 -44.51 8.82
N GLU A 103 16.43 -43.35 8.24
CA GLU A 103 16.71 -43.12 6.83
C GLU A 103 17.99 -43.88 6.38
N THR A 104 18.92 -44.11 7.29
CA THR A 104 20.19 -44.80 6.99
C THR A 104 20.10 -46.30 7.08
N MET A 105 18.93 -46.89 7.39
CA MET A 105 18.77 -48.35 7.41
C MET A 105 19.30 -48.99 6.14
N ALA A 106 20.07 -50.04 6.31
CA ALA A 106 20.73 -50.74 5.22
C ALA A 106 20.72 -52.26 5.45
N ASP A 107 20.64 -53.02 4.40
CA ASP A 107 20.90 -54.45 4.40
C ASP A 107 22.22 -54.78 3.65
N ASP A 108 22.34 -56.02 3.22
CA ASP A 108 23.55 -56.44 2.51
C ASP A 108 23.69 -55.83 1.11
N THR A 109 22.63 -55.29 0.52
CA THR A 109 22.64 -54.61 -0.76
C THR A 109 22.92 -53.11 -0.70
N GLY A 110 22.88 -52.49 0.48
CA GLY A 110 23.11 -51.08 0.72
C GLY A 110 21.95 -50.40 1.40
N PHE A 111 21.87 -49.05 1.31
CA PHE A 111 20.80 -48.27 1.94
C PHE A 111 19.45 -48.64 1.35
N LEU A 112 18.46 -48.88 2.21
CA LEU A 112 17.10 -49.25 1.78
C LEU A 112 16.44 -48.15 0.95
N VAL A 113 16.66 -46.91 1.31
CA VAL A 113 16.09 -45.75 0.60
C VAL A 113 16.67 -45.53 -0.81
N ALA A 114 17.87 -46.12 -1.08
CA ALA A 114 18.51 -46.02 -2.38
C ALA A 114 17.93 -47.02 -3.41
N ARG A 115 17.07 -47.94 -2.98
CA ARG A 115 16.47 -48.96 -3.85
C ARG A 115 15.45 -48.37 -4.83
N GLY A 116 15.51 -48.80 -6.07
CA GLY A 116 14.53 -48.37 -7.08
C GLY A 116 13.19 -49.12 -6.95
N HIS A 117 13.24 -50.46 -6.63
CA HIS A 117 12.04 -51.27 -6.48
C HIS A 117 12.28 -52.42 -5.47
N PRO A 118 11.40 -52.60 -4.45
CA PRO A 118 10.43 -51.58 -4.02
C PRO A 118 11.15 -50.35 -3.44
N ALA A 119 10.66 -49.20 -3.72
CA ALA A 119 11.11 -47.99 -3.03
C ALA A 119 10.73 -48.08 -1.54
N ILE A 120 11.68 -47.92 -0.62
CA ILE A 120 11.46 -48.06 0.81
C ILE A 120 11.57 -46.71 1.48
N VAL A 121 10.52 -46.34 2.24
CA VAL A 121 10.38 -45.00 2.83
C VAL A 121 10.18 -45.08 4.32
N PRO A 122 11.23 -44.95 5.12
CA PRO A 122 11.08 -44.72 6.55
C PRO A 122 10.36 -43.40 6.84
N ALA A 123 9.30 -43.46 7.65
CA ALA A 123 8.53 -42.28 8.01
C ALA A 123 8.11 -42.33 9.47
N ARG A 124 8.16 -41.20 10.15
CA ARG A 124 7.75 -41.08 11.57
C ARG A 124 6.25 -40.97 11.67
N TRP A 125 5.60 -42.03 12.13
CA TRP A 125 4.16 -42.09 12.33
C TRP A 125 3.79 -41.74 13.77
N HIS A 126 2.81 -40.83 13.97
CA HIS A 126 2.42 -40.38 15.29
C HIS A 126 1.40 -41.27 16.00
N GLY A 127 0.97 -42.35 15.39
CA GLY A 127 0.28 -43.45 16.06
C GLY A 127 -1.24 -43.36 16.11
N HIS A 128 -1.86 -42.31 15.61
CA HIS A 128 -3.31 -42.21 15.57
C HIS A 128 -3.87 -42.83 14.28
N THR A 129 -4.93 -43.59 14.41
CA THR A 129 -5.72 -44.05 13.27
C THR A 129 -6.70 -42.93 12.88
N GLY A 130 -6.25 -42.04 12.03
CA GLY A 130 -7.05 -40.93 11.51
C GLY A 130 -7.81 -41.27 10.20
N PRO A 131 -8.55 -40.33 9.64
CA PRO A 131 -9.23 -40.53 8.37
C PRO A 131 -8.22 -40.80 7.24
N ALA A 132 -8.67 -41.51 6.20
CA ALA A 132 -7.87 -41.80 5.03
C ALA A 132 -7.31 -40.50 4.40
N TRP A 133 -6.19 -40.61 3.70
CA TRP A 133 -5.64 -39.48 2.94
C TRP A 133 -6.68 -38.99 1.90
N PRO A 134 -6.88 -37.68 1.73
CA PRO A 134 -7.82 -37.16 0.75
C PRO A 134 -7.44 -37.58 -0.67
N ALA A 135 -8.46 -37.77 -1.54
CA ALA A 135 -8.21 -38.07 -2.93
C ALA A 135 -7.40 -36.96 -3.62
N ALA A 136 -6.60 -37.36 -4.60
CA ALA A 136 -5.83 -36.43 -5.44
C ALA A 136 -6.77 -35.50 -6.22
N GLU A 137 -6.43 -34.21 -6.25
CA GLU A 137 -7.22 -33.22 -6.99
C GLU A 137 -6.77 -33.15 -8.46
N ASN A 138 -7.77 -33.03 -9.37
CA ASN A 138 -7.49 -32.98 -10.81
C ASN A 138 -7.14 -31.56 -11.27
N ARG A 139 -6.06 -30.98 -10.74
CA ARG A 139 -5.54 -29.66 -11.00
C ARG A 139 -4.00 -29.61 -10.83
N PRO A 140 -3.31 -28.52 -11.22
CA PRO A 140 -1.91 -28.29 -10.85
C PRO A 140 -1.70 -28.28 -9.33
N LEU A 141 -0.49 -28.64 -8.89
CA LEU A 141 -0.09 -28.58 -7.49
C LEU A 141 -0.05 -27.12 -7.01
N HIS A 142 -0.73 -26.80 -5.94
CA HIS A 142 -0.71 -25.48 -5.35
C HIS A 142 0.26 -25.39 -4.17
N THR A 143 1.34 -24.65 -4.33
CA THR A 143 2.36 -24.44 -3.29
C THR A 143 2.33 -22.98 -2.82
N LEU A 144 2.26 -22.79 -1.52
CA LEU A 144 2.52 -21.52 -0.85
C LEU A 144 3.97 -21.55 -0.35
N PHE A 145 4.79 -20.65 -0.86
CA PHE A 145 6.19 -20.50 -0.48
C PHE A 145 6.38 -19.24 0.36
N MET A 146 7.09 -19.39 1.47
CA MET A 146 7.48 -18.30 2.34
C MET A 146 8.92 -18.47 2.75
N ALA A 147 9.72 -17.43 2.57
CA ALA A 147 11.08 -17.44 3.07
C ALA A 147 11.24 -16.41 4.19
N ALA A 148 12.03 -16.67 5.21
CA ALA A 148 12.33 -15.77 6.29
C ALA A 148 13.84 -15.55 6.46
N ALA A 149 14.27 -14.29 6.51
CA ALA A 149 15.66 -13.89 6.73
C ALA A 149 15.72 -12.67 7.66
N PRO A 150 15.31 -12.82 8.94
CA PRO A 150 15.29 -11.71 9.88
C PRO A 150 16.69 -11.17 10.16
N GLU A 151 16.76 -9.92 10.60
CA GLU A 151 18.02 -9.27 10.97
C GLU A 151 18.69 -10.01 12.14
N GLY A 152 19.98 -10.29 12.00
CA GLY A 152 20.72 -11.06 13.01
C GLY A 152 20.42 -12.57 13.03
N GLY A 153 19.54 -13.06 12.14
CA GLY A 153 19.09 -14.46 12.10
C GLY A 153 20.06 -15.46 11.48
N GLY A 154 21.27 -15.05 11.10
CA GLY A 154 22.28 -15.93 10.50
C GLY A 154 22.73 -15.48 9.11
N ALA A 155 23.49 -16.34 8.42
CA ALA A 155 23.94 -16.07 7.06
C ALA A 155 22.75 -16.05 6.08
N PRO A 156 22.74 -15.13 5.09
CA PRO A 156 21.66 -15.08 4.11
C PRO A 156 21.61 -16.37 3.27
N LEU A 157 20.44 -17.02 3.22
CA LEU A 157 20.16 -18.19 2.40
C LEU A 157 19.86 -17.77 0.95
N GLN A 158 20.01 -18.74 0.01
CA GLN A 158 19.73 -18.52 -1.41
C GLN A 158 18.30 -18.93 -1.76
N PHE A 159 17.31 -18.44 -0.98
CA PHE A 159 15.92 -18.83 -1.14
C PHE A 159 15.31 -18.42 -2.48
N GLU A 160 15.81 -17.37 -3.14
CA GLU A 160 15.40 -17.02 -4.51
C GLU A 160 15.82 -18.10 -5.52
N VAL A 161 17.00 -18.73 -5.30
CA VAL A 161 17.47 -19.84 -6.12
C VAL A 161 16.64 -21.09 -5.86
N GLU A 162 16.32 -21.41 -4.60
CA GLU A 162 15.45 -22.51 -4.20
C GLU A 162 14.09 -22.41 -4.88
N GLU A 163 13.43 -21.28 -4.72
CA GLU A 163 12.15 -20.97 -5.33
C GLU A 163 12.16 -21.09 -6.85
N GLY A 164 13.15 -20.49 -7.50
CA GLY A 164 13.31 -20.54 -8.95
C GLY A 164 13.55 -21.96 -9.48
N ARG A 165 14.31 -22.81 -8.77
CA ARG A 165 14.54 -24.21 -9.15
C ARG A 165 13.29 -25.07 -8.96
N MET A 166 12.59 -24.92 -7.82
CA MET A 166 11.31 -25.61 -7.59
C MET A 166 10.33 -25.31 -8.70
N PHE A 167 10.21 -24.05 -9.07
CA PHE A 167 9.27 -23.59 -10.07
C PHE A 167 9.58 -24.15 -11.47
N ARG A 168 10.86 -24.11 -11.91
CA ARG A 168 11.29 -24.67 -13.19
C ARG A 168 11.18 -26.20 -13.22
N ALA A 169 11.48 -26.88 -12.11
CA ALA A 169 11.40 -28.33 -12.02
C ALA A 169 9.98 -28.87 -12.21
N ALA A 170 8.97 -28.08 -11.89
CA ALA A 170 7.57 -28.44 -12.07
C ALA A 170 7.01 -28.12 -13.48
N GLU A 171 7.85 -27.70 -14.42
CA GLU A 171 7.49 -27.55 -15.83
C GLU A 171 7.90 -28.79 -16.62
N VAL A 172 6.93 -29.50 -17.18
CA VAL A 172 7.18 -30.72 -17.95
C VAL A 172 6.58 -30.58 -19.35
N GLN A 173 7.41 -30.73 -20.40
CA GLN A 173 7.01 -30.59 -21.81
C GLN A 173 6.29 -29.27 -22.11
N GLY A 174 6.76 -28.15 -21.54
CA GLY A 174 6.16 -26.85 -21.70
C GLY A 174 4.80 -26.67 -20.99
N ARG A 175 4.41 -27.66 -20.17
CA ARG A 175 3.21 -27.58 -19.33
C ARG A 175 3.60 -27.31 -17.89
N ARG A 176 3.03 -26.27 -17.32
CA ARG A 176 3.19 -25.94 -15.92
C ARG A 176 2.29 -26.82 -15.06
N LEU A 177 2.90 -27.60 -14.18
CA LEU A 177 2.23 -28.57 -13.31
C LEU A 177 2.09 -28.08 -11.86
N MET A 178 2.66 -26.92 -11.54
CA MET A 178 2.59 -26.32 -10.22
C MET A 178 2.22 -24.84 -10.33
N GLU A 179 1.37 -24.39 -9.41
CA GLU A 179 1.19 -22.99 -9.08
C GLU A 179 1.97 -22.65 -7.84
N LEU A 180 2.73 -21.57 -7.91
CA LEU A 180 3.49 -21.04 -6.80
C LEU A 180 2.89 -19.69 -6.40
N THR A 181 2.42 -19.62 -5.16
CA THR A 181 2.10 -18.36 -4.48
C THR A 181 3.22 -18.07 -3.51
N VAL A 182 3.80 -16.88 -3.59
CA VAL A 182 4.91 -16.48 -2.73
C VAL A 182 4.42 -15.47 -1.72
N GLU A 183 4.73 -15.72 -0.47
CA GLU A 183 4.62 -14.74 0.61
C GLU A 183 6.00 -14.04 0.74
N GLU A 184 6.07 -12.77 0.35
CA GLU A 184 7.33 -12.03 0.16
C GLU A 184 7.84 -11.35 1.45
N SER A 185 7.08 -11.40 2.55
CA SER A 185 7.41 -10.65 3.76
C SER A 185 8.19 -11.43 4.81
N GLY A 186 8.00 -12.72 4.89
CA GLY A 186 8.51 -13.54 5.99
C GLY A 186 7.74 -13.35 7.31
N CYS A 187 6.60 -12.62 7.31
CA CYS A 187 5.81 -12.29 8.50
C CYS A 187 4.54 -13.13 8.59
N LEU A 188 4.17 -13.56 9.80
CA LEU A 188 2.93 -14.31 10.03
C LEU A 188 1.67 -13.47 9.76
N THR A 189 1.73 -12.17 9.94
CA THR A 189 0.62 -11.24 9.68
C THR A 189 0.25 -11.23 8.20
N ASP A 190 1.25 -11.06 7.32
CA ASP A 190 1.05 -11.04 5.87
C ASP A 190 0.70 -12.44 5.34
N LEU A 191 1.31 -13.50 5.91
CA LEU A 191 0.91 -14.88 5.63
C LEU A 191 -0.58 -15.10 5.91
N SER A 192 -1.06 -14.67 7.09
CA SER A 192 -2.47 -14.80 7.47
C SER A 192 -3.40 -14.02 6.56
N ALA A 193 -3.02 -12.80 6.18
CA ALA A 193 -3.75 -11.99 5.21
C ALA A 193 -3.85 -12.70 3.85
N LEU A 194 -2.73 -13.21 3.34
CA LEU A 194 -2.66 -13.92 2.06
C LEU A 194 -3.52 -15.21 2.05
N VAL A 195 -3.45 -15.99 3.13
CA VAL A 195 -4.24 -17.23 3.29
C VAL A 195 -5.74 -16.90 3.40
N SER A 196 -6.11 -15.80 4.06
CA SER A 196 -7.51 -15.40 4.24
C SER A 196 -8.21 -15.02 2.94
N LEU A 197 -7.46 -14.60 1.92
CA LEU A 197 -7.98 -14.32 0.58
C LEU A 197 -8.35 -15.59 -0.22
N ARG A 198 -8.04 -16.78 0.30
CA ARG A 198 -8.23 -18.06 -0.38
C ARG A 198 -9.23 -18.95 0.36
N PRO A 199 -9.97 -19.82 -0.35
CA PRO A 199 -10.81 -20.82 0.30
C PRO A 199 -9.97 -21.85 1.08
N ALA A 200 -10.58 -22.54 2.02
CA ALA A 200 -9.94 -23.67 2.70
C ALA A 200 -9.52 -24.74 1.69
N GLY A 201 -8.32 -25.31 1.85
CA GLY A 201 -7.76 -26.31 0.94
C GLY A 201 -7.21 -25.74 -0.37
N ALA A 202 -7.09 -24.43 -0.51
CA ALA A 202 -6.49 -23.81 -1.69
C ALA A 202 -5.03 -24.19 -1.89
N PHE A 203 -4.29 -24.36 -0.81
CA PHE A 203 -2.89 -24.76 -0.83
C PHE A 203 -2.72 -26.23 -0.46
N ASP A 204 -2.00 -26.98 -1.29
CA ASP A 204 -1.63 -28.37 -1.01
C ASP A 204 -0.43 -28.42 -0.07
N ILE A 205 0.54 -27.55 -0.30
CA ILE A 205 1.80 -27.49 0.43
C ILE A 205 2.07 -26.06 0.91
N PHE A 206 2.50 -25.94 2.14
CA PHE A 206 3.20 -24.76 2.64
C PHE A 206 4.69 -25.07 2.77
N HIS A 207 5.52 -24.38 1.99
CA HIS A 207 6.97 -24.46 2.07
C HIS A 207 7.50 -23.24 2.80
N LEU A 208 8.09 -23.46 3.95
CA LEU A 208 8.72 -22.43 4.78
C LEU A 208 10.24 -22.64 4.78
N THR A 209 10.98 -21.71 4.19
CA THR A 209 12.45 -21.74 4.19
C THR A 209 13.04 -20.64 5.05
N GLY A 210 14.12 -20.94 5.78
CA GLY A 210 14.75 -20.01 6.70
C GLY A 210 15.60 -20.70 7.76
N HIS A 211 15.89 -19.98 8.82
CA HIS A 211 16.60 -20.50 9.98
C HIS A 211 15.65 -21.01 11.05
N ALA A 212 16.02 -22.08 11.72
CA ALA A 212 15.32 -22.57 12.91
C ALA A 212 16.31 -22.77 14.07
N ASP A 213 15.83 -22.54 15.28
CA ASP A 213 16.63 -22.62 16.52
C ASP A 213 15.75 -23.11 17.67
N HIS A 214 16.22 -22.92 18.89
CA HIS A 214 15.51 -23.21 20.13
C HIS A 214 15.29 -21.90 20.90
N ASP A 215 14.14 -21.77 21.55
CA ASP A 215 13.90 -20.68 22.48
C ASP A 215 14.68 -20.84 23.79
N GLU A 216 14.57 -19.88 24.69
CA GLU A 216 15.27 -19.92 26.00
C GLU A 216 14.86 -21.11 26.88
N ALA A 217 13.68 -21.67 26.66
CA ALA A 217 13.18 -22.86 27.35
C ALA A 217 13.62 -24.16 26.65
N GLY A 218 14.32 -24.09 25.52
CA GLY A 218 14.77 -25.23 24.72
C GLY A 218 13.72 -25.72 23.72
N GLY A 219 12.57 -25.06 23.58
CA GLY A 219 11.53 -25.39 22.62
C GLY A 219 11.93 -25.06 21.17
N PRO A 220 11.53 -25.89 20.18
CA PRO A 220 11.89 -25.66 18.79
C PRO A 220 11.10 -24.50 18.19
N VAL A 221 11.80 -23.57 17.55
CA VAL A 221 11.23 -22.39 16.92
C VAL A 221 11.76 -22.19 15.50
N PHE A 222 10.98 -21.52 14.67
CA PHE A 222 11.42 -21.02 13.38
C PHE A 222 11.65 -19.50 13.47
N LEU A 223 12.74 -18.99 12.93
CA LEU A 223 13.06 -17.58 12.95
C LEU A 223 12.33 -16.88 11.80
N LEU A 224 11.24 -16.21 12.12
CA LEU A 224 10.47 -15.42 11.16
C LEU A 224 10.75 -13.93 11.31
N GLU A 225 10.22 -13.13 10.41
CA GLU A 225 10.32 -11.69 10.45
C GLU A 225 9.09 -11.09 11.13
N ASN A 226 9.28 -10.03 11.89
CA ASN A 226 8.20 -9.14 12.27
C ASN A 226 7.97 -8.07 11.19
N ASP A 227 6.97 -7.21 11.37
CA ASP A 227 6.66 -6.13 10.45
C ASP A 227 7.82 -5.13 10.23
N THR A 228 8.87 -5.22 11.06
CA THR A 228 10.06 -4.36 11.02
C THR A 228 11.29 -5.02 10.42
N GLY A 229 11.19 -6.30 10.04
CA GLY A 229 12.33 -7.11 9.59
C GLY A 229 13.20 -7.67 10.73
N GLY A 230 12.83 -7.43 11.99
CA GLY A 230 13.46 -8.05 13.15
C GLY A 230 13.02 -9.50 13.34
N SER A 231 13.72 -10.26 14.20
CA SER A 231 13.46 -11.69 14.43
C SER A 231 12.25 -11.93 15.34
N VAL A 232 11.40 -12.88 14.95
CA VAL A 232 10.33 -13.46 15.78
C VAL A 232 10.55 -14.95 15.93
N LEU A 233 10.50 -15.45 17.14
CA LEU A 233 10.55 -16.88 17.45
C LEU A 233 9.18 -17.52 17.22
N ALA A 234 8.97 -18.11 16.07
CA ALA A 234 7.69 -18.72 15.70
C ALA A 234 7.62 -20.18 16.15
N THR A 235 6.77 -20.42 17.15
CA THR A 235 6.43 -21.76 17.64
C THR A 235 5.39 -22.44 16.74
N ALA A 236 5.17 -23.75 16.89
CA ALA A 236 4.14 -24.48 16.16
C ALA A 236 2.73 -23.86 16.28
N PRO A 237 2.25 -23.40 17.45
CA PRO A 237 0.97 -22.71 17.56
C PRO A 237 0.88 -21.44 16.75
N LEU A 238 1.94 -20.64 16.70
CA LEU A 238 1.97 -19.39 15.93
C LEU A 238 1.91 -19.66 14.43
N ILE A 239 2.70 -20.62 13.94
CA ILE A 239 2.69 -20.99 12.51
C ILE A 239 1.33 -21.54 12.10
N ALA A 240 0.75 -22.47 12.89
CA ALA A 240 -0.57 -23.04 12.60
C ALA A 240 -1.68 -22.00 12.69
N GLY A 241 -1.60 -21.08 13.66
CA GLY A 241 -2.54 -19.98 13.88
C GLY A 241 -2.66 -19.04 12.68
N ALA A 242 -1.57 -18.78 11.95
CA ALA A 242 -1.58 -17.94 10.76
C ALA A 242 -2.51 -18.46 9.66
N PHE A 243 -2.81 -19.75 9.63
CA PHE A 243 -3.73 -20.35 8.67
C PHE A 243 -5.20 -20.24 9.06
N SER A 244 -5.54 -19.83 10.27
CA SER A 244 -6.93 -19.67 10.74
C SER A 244 -7.83 -20.86 10.40
N GLY A 245 -7.35 -22.09 10.59
CA GLY A 245 -8.05 -23.35 10.29
C GLY A 245 -8.00 -23.78 8.81
N ARG A 246 -7.34 -23.04 7.93
CA ARG A 246 -7.15 -23.37 6.50
C ARG A 246 -5.83 -24.05 6.23
N LEU A 247 -5.44 -24.99 7.09
CA LEU A 247 -4.16 -25.68 7.02
C LEU A 247 -3.95 -26.39 5.68
N PRO A 248 -2.72 -26.37 5.11
CA PRO A 248 -2.37 -27.17 3.94
C PRO A 248 -2.32 -28.66 4.29
N ARG A 249 -2.32 -29.53 3.28
CA ARG A 249 -2.19 -30.97 3.49
C ARG A 249 -0.79 -31.37 3.93
N VAL A 250 0.22 -30.63 3.46
CA VAL A 250 1.64 -30.86 3.75
C VAL A 250 2.31 -29.56 4.13
N VAL A 251 3.19 -29.60 5.13
CA VAL A 251 4.10 -28.50 5.44
C VAL A 251 5.53 -29.00 5.21
N PHE A 252 6.33 -28.24 4.47
CA PHE A 252 7.77 -28.45 4.36
C PHE A 252 8.52 -27.33 5.09
N LEU A 253 9.16 -27.69 6.19
CA LEU A 253 9.99 -26.79 6.99
C LEU A 253 11.44 -26.90 6.51
N SER A 254 11.81 -26.08 5.51
CA SER A 254 13.17 -26.03 4.96
C SER A 254 14.09 -25.15 5.84
N GLY A 255 14.18 -25.52 7.10
CA GLY A 255 15.03 -24.88 8.10
C GLY A 255 15.79 -25.90 8.92
N CYS A 256 16.96 -25.51 9.40
CA CYS A 256 17.82 -26.39 10.20
C CYS A 256 17.10 -26.92 11.43
N ARG A 257 17.24 -28.21 11.74
CA ARG A 257 16.72 -28.86 12.96
C ARG A 257 15.19 -28.86 13.13
N THR A 258 14.40 -28.53 12.13
CA THR A 258 12.92 -28.49 12.25
C THR A 258 12.28 -29.85 12.54
N ALA A 259 12.95 -30.96 12.19
CA ALA A 259 12.57 -32.34 12.54
C ALA A 259 13.54 -32.99 13.52
N GLN A 260 14.34 -32.22 14.25
CA GLN A 260 15.21 -32.74 15.31
C GLN A 260 14.41 -32.86 16.62
N ASN A 261 14.39 -34.04 17.25
CA ASN A 261 13.93 -34.18 18.62
C ASN A 261 15.13 -33.93 19.52
N PRO A 262 15.06 -32.94 20.42
CA PRO A 262 16.10 -32.76 21.43
C PRO A 262 16.13 -33.98 22.34
N GLY A 263 17.29 -34.62 22.49
CA GLY A 263 17.42 -35.91 23.16
C GLY A 263 17.26 -35.89 24.67
N LYS A 264 16.68 -34.88 25.28
CA LYS A 264 16.49 -34.71 26.72
C LYS A 264 15.07 -34.23 26.99
N GLY A 265 14.19 -35.15 27.40
CA GLY A 265 12.85 -34.83 27.87
C GLY A 265 11.71 -35.10 26.90
N GLU A 266 10.52 -34.60 27.20
CA GLU A 266 9.28 -34.72 26.40
C GLU A 266 9.20 -33.72 25.23
N GLU A 267 10.27 -33.01 24.93
CA GLU A 267 10.28 -32.00 23.90
C GLU A 267 10.16 -32.60 22.49
N GLN A 268 9.14 -32.21 21.79
CA GLN A 268 8.86 -32.66 20.44
C GLN A 268 9.55 -31.70 19.43
N SER A 269 9.99 -32.22 18.28
CA SER A 269 10.42 -31.36 17.17
C SER A 269 9.28 -30.46 16.68
N LEU A 270 9.62 -29.34 16.01
CA LEU A 270 8.62 -28.44 15.44
C LEU A 270 7.65 -29.20 14.50
N ALA A 271 8.17 -30.12 13.70
CA ALA A 271 7.37 -31.00 12.81
C ALA A 271 6.40 -31.89 13.60
N ALA A 272 6.86 -32.51 14.67
CA ALA A 272 6.03 -33.36 15.52
C ALA A 272 4.97 -32.56 16.26
N ALA A 273 5.30 -31.36 16.77
CA ALA A 273 4.37 -30.46 17.46
C ALA A 273 3.24 -29.97 16.53
N LEU A 274 3.53 -29.64 15.28
CA LEU A 274 2.53 -29.26 14.29
C LEU A 274 1.51 -30.37 14.00
N ILE A 275 1.94 -31.62 13.97
CA ILE A 275 1.07 -32.77 13.78
C ILE A 275 0.24 -33.03 15.03
N ALA A 276 0.90 -33.23 16.17
CA ALA A 276 0.25 -33.73 17.38
C ALA A 276 -0.74 -32.72 18.01
N ARG A 277 -0.48 -31.41 17.88
CA ARG A 277 -1.24 -30.37 18.52
C ARG A 277 -2.17 -29.58 17.58
N HIS A 278 -1.87 -29.56 16.28
CA HIS A 278 -2.58 -28.73 15.31
C HIS A 278 -3.26 -29.50 14.18
N GLY A 279 -3.15 -30.83 14.16
CA GLY A 279 -3.87 -31.70 13.22
C GLY A 279 -3.37 -31.63 11.78
N LEU A 280 -2.14 -31.17 11.56
CA LEU A 280 -1.47 -31.30 10.26
C LEU A 280 -1.26 -32.78 9.93
N ARG A 281 -1.45 -33.13 8.65
CA ARG A 281 -1.42 -34.54 8.24
C ARG A 281 -0.04 -35.04 7.89
N ALA A 282 0.81 -34.19 7.32
CA ALA A 282 2.19 -34.53 6.98
C ALA A 282 3.09 -33.29 7.09
N VAL A 283 4.28 -33.48 7.63
CA VAL A 283 5.33 -32.46 7.73
C VAL A 283 6.66 -33.06 7.30
N LEU A 284 7.33 -32.38 6.37
CA LEU A 284 8.73 -32.61 6.05
C LEU A 284 9.61 -31.62 6.80
N GLY A 285 10.79 -32.05 7.21
CA GLY A 285 11.76 -31.17 7.86
C GLY A 285 13.14 -31.79 7.96
N TRP A 286 14.12 -30.96 8.31
CA TRP A 286 15.52 -31.38 8.43
C TRP A 286 15.84 -31.78 9.88
N GLY A 287 16.42 -32.96 10.04
CA GLY A 287 16.82 -33.48 11.34
C GLY A 287 18.06 -32.80 11.94
N ARG A 288 18.84 -32.09 11.15
CA ARG A 288 20.07 -31.36 11.51
C ARG A 288 20.31 -30.21 10.51
N PRO A 289 21.26 -29.30 10.78
CA PRO A 289 21.67 -28.31 9.79
C PRO A 289 22.09 -28.96 8.49
N VAL A 290 21.51 -28.51 7.40
CA VAL A 290 21.79 -28.91 6.04
C VAL A 290 22.46 -27.77 5.27
N ARG A 291 23.28 -28.12 4.30
CA ARG A 291 23.85 -27.12 3.37
C ARG A 291 22.75 -26.57 2.48
N ASP A 292 22.82 -25.29 2.20
CA ASP A 292 21.81 -24.56 1.40
C ASP A 292 21.65 -25.20 0.00
N ASP A 293 22.75 -25.52 -0.68
CA ASP A 293 22.74 -26.17 -1.99
C ASP A 293 22.10 -27.59 -1.98
N HIS A 294 22.23 -28.34 -0.88
CA HIS A 294 21.55 -29.63 -0.70
C HIS A 294 20.05 -29.47 -0.44
N ALA A 295 19.65 -28.44 0.33
CA ALA A 295 18.23 -28.13 0.57
C ALA A 295 17.55 -27.72 -0.75
N ILE A 296 18.20 -26.88 -1.54
CA ILE A 296 17.74 -26.46 -2.87
C ILE A 296 17.57 -27.65 -3.83
N LEU A 297 18.56 -28.56 -3.85
CA LEU A 297 18.49 -29.78 -4.68
C LEU A 297 17.33 -30.69 -4.24
N ALA A 298 17.15 -30.87 -2.93
CA ALA A 298 16.06 -31.69 -2.40
C ALA A 298 14.69 -31.12 -2.79
N ALA A 299 14.51 -29.79 -2.63
CA ALA A 299 13.28 -29.11 -3.02
C ALA A 299 13.01 -29.26 -4.54
N GLU A 300 14.01 -29.07 -5.39
CA GLU A 300 13.88 -29.26 -6.85
C GLU A 300 13.35 -30.64 -7.21
N ILE A 301 13.96 -31.71 -6.68
CA ILE A 301 13.57 -33.09 -6.99
C ILE A 301 12.19 -33.43 -6.43
N LEU A 302 11.92 -33.02 -5.16
CA LEU A 302 10.66 -33.28 -4.48
C LEU A 302 9.47 -32.65 -5.23
N TYR A 303 9.59 -31.38 -5.55
CA TYR A 303 8.48 -30.66 -6.21
C TYR A 303 8.24 -31.12 -7.65
N ARG A 304 9.30 -31.54 -8.37
CA ARG A 304 9.15 -32.19 -9.66
C ARG A 304 8.30 -33.45 -9.56
N ALA A 305 8.57 -34.30 -8.58
CA ALA A 305 7.85 -35.54 -8.37
C ALA A 305 6.41 -35.33 -7.92
N LEU A 306 6.18 -34.42 -6.96
CA LEU A 306 4.83 -34.11 -6.48
C LEU A 306 3.95 -33.48 -7.58
N ALA A 307 4.51 -32.62 -8.42
CA ALA A 307 3.78 -31.97 -9.50
C ALA A 307 3.30 -32.94 -10.60
N VAL A 308 4.01 -34.03 -10.83
CA VAL A 308 3.57 -35.08 -11.76
C VAL A 308 2.58 -36.07 -11.14
N GLY A 309 2.24 -35.90 -9.86
CA GLY A 309 1.22 -36.71 -9.19
C GLY A 309 1.74 -37.88 -8.40
N ASP A 310 3.04 -37.94 -8.10
CA ASP A 310 3.58 -38.95 -7.17
C ASP A 310 3.00 -38.76 -5.77
N SER A 311 2.83 -39.86 -5.04
CA SER A 311 2.52 -39.78 -3.61
C SER A 311 3.71 -39.19 -2.85
N LEU A 312 3.43 -38.57 -1.70
CA LEU A 312 4.49 -37.94 -0.90
C LEU A 312 5.64 -38.89 -0.55
N PRO A 313 5.38 -40.19 -0.15
CA PRO A 313 6.45 -41.15 0.05
C PRO A 313 7.23 -41.49 -1.24
N ALA A 314 6.57 -41.59 -2.39
CA ALA A 314 7.26 -41.86 -3.66
C ALA A 314 8.15 -40.68 -4.07
N ALA A 315 7.63 -39.45 -3.93
CA ALA A 315 8.40 -38.24 -4.21
C ALA A 315 9.62 -38.11 -3.28
N LEU A 316 9.46 -38.42 -1.98
CA LEU A 316 10.55 -38.41 -1.01
C LEU A 316 11.62 -39.45 -1.34
N SER A 317 11.22 -40.69 -1.72
CA SER A 317 12.16 -41.72 -2.17
C SER A 317 13.00 -41.25 -3.37
N ARG A 318 12.36 -40.65 -4.38
CA ARG A 318 13.08 -40.04 -5.52
C ARG A 318 14.04 -38.94 -5.08
N THR A 319 13.64 -38.16 -4.08
CA THR A 319 14.47 -37.08 -3.53
C THR A 319 15.75 -37.66 -2.91
N TRP A 320 15.63 -38.64 -2.04
CA TRP A 320 16.82 -39.32 -1.46
C TRP A 320 17.71 -39.96 -2.52
N GLN A 321 17.12 -40.67 -3.48
CA GLN A 321 17.89 -41.31 -4.57
C GLN A 321 18.63 -40.26 -5.40
N GLY A 322 17.96 -39.15 -5.78
CA GLY A 322 18.59 -38.05 -6.52
C GLY A 322 19.69 -37.37 -5.73
N MET A 323 19.47 -37.08 -4.44
CA MET A 323 20.51 -36.52 -3.57
C MET A 323 21.71 -37.45 -3.40
N ILE A 324 21.48 -38.77 -3.28
CA ILE A 324 22.56 -39.78 -3.21
C ILE A 324 23.35 -39.80 -4.51
N SER A 325 22.68 -39.79 -5.68
CA SER A 325 23.34 -39.79 -6.99
C SER A 325 24.20 -38.55 -7.22
N GLU A 326 23.78 -37.38 -6.71
CA GLU A 326 24.52 -36.13 -6.75
C GLU A 326 25.53 -35.97 -5.60
N SER A 327 25.75 -37.03 -4.82
CA SER A 327 26.70 -37.05 -3.70
C SER A 327 26.40 -35.99 -2.62
N ALA A 328 25.15 -35.61 -2.44
CA ALA A 328 24.72 -34.67 -1.41
C ALA A 328 24.72 -35.35 -0.03
N ALA A 329 25.74 -35.11 0.76
CA ALA A 329 25.96 -35.78 2.07
C ALA A 329 24.79 -35.65 3.08
N GLY A 330 23.94 -34.65 2.94
CA GLY A 330 22.80 -34.38 3.83
C GLY A 330 21.50 -35.11 3.47
N TRP A 331 21.47 -36.04 2.49
CA TRP A 331 20.24 -36.70 2.03
C TRP A 331 19.42 -37.32 3.17
N HIS A 332 20.08 -37.99 4.12
CA HIS A 332 19.50 -38.72 5.26
C HIS A 332 18.92 -37.80 6.34
N LEU A 333 19.14 -36.50 6.24
CA LEU A 333 18.62 -35.50 7.19
C LEU A 333 17.17 -35.12 6.90
N LEU A 334 16.68 -35.31 5.67
CA LEU A 334 15.31 -35.04 5.28
C LEU A 334 14.37 -36.09 5.84
N ARG A 335 13.40 -35.71 6.64
CA ARG A 335 12.51 -36.57 7.41
C ARG A 335 11.04 -36.30 7.10
N LEU A 336 10.25 -37.36 7.01
CA LEU A 336 8.81 -37.33 6.91
C LEU A 336 8.18 -37.66 8.28
N HIS A 337 7.35 -36.78 8.78
CA HIS A 337 6.43 -37.00 9.88
C HIS A 337 4.99 -37.00 9.35
N TYR A 338 4.14 -37.93 9.82
CA TYR A 338 2.72 -37.95 9.42
C TYR A 338 1.84 -38.58 10.51
N ASP A 339 0.54 -38.34 10.40
CA ASP A 339 -0.48 -38.98 11.23
C ASP A 339 -1.71 -39.40 10.41
N GLY A 340 -2.49 -40.37 10.91
CA GLY A 340 -3.60 -40.94 10.19
C GLY A 340 -3.18 -41.86 9.06
N GLY A 341 -3.88 -41.80 7.91
CA GLY A 341 -3.57 -42.57 6.71
C GLY A 341 -2.28 -42.13 6.05
N VAL A 342 -1.57 -43.04 5.42
CA VAL A 342 -0.32 -42.77 4.69
C VAL A 342 -0.53 -41.70 3.63
N PRO A 343 0.35 -40.69 3.53
CA PRO A 343 0.24 -39.62 2.56
C PRO A 343 0.20 -40.12 1.12
N GLY A 344 -0.91 -39.89 0.45
CA GLY A 344 -1.10 -40.20 -0.97
C GLY A 344 -0.66 -39.07 -1.90
N PRO A 345 -1.00 -39.18 -3.21
CA PRO A 345 -0.78 -38.10 -4.15
C PRO A 345 -1.66 -36.89 -3.79
N LEU A 346 -1.12 -35.70 -4.00
CA LEU A 346 -1.84 -34.43 -3.79
C LEU A 346 -2.68 -34.06 -5.02
N VAL A 347 -2.13 -34.32 -6.21
CA VAL A 347 -2.76 -34.02 -7.50
C VAL A 347 -2.69 -35.23 -8.42
N THR A 348 -3.58 -35.26 -9.44
CA THR A 348 -3.60 -36.32 -10.43
C THR A 348 -2.44 -36.21 -11.40
N ALA A 349 -2.11 -37.31 -12.09
CA ALA A 349 -1.08 -37.30 -13.14
C ALA A 349 -1.43 -36.30 -14.27
N PRO A 350 -0.41 -35.74 -14.98
CA PRO A 350 -0.64 -34.72 -16.02
C PRO A 350 -1.52 -35.17 -17.18
N ALA A 351 -1.51 -36.48 -17.49
CA ALA A 351 -2.31 -37.07 -18.57
C ALA A 351 -3.78 -37.33 -18.20
N THR A 352 -4.21 -37.03 -16.98
CA THR A 352 -5.59 -37.24 -16.53
C THR A 352 -6.56 -36.35 -17.31
N ASN A 353 -7.57 -36.95 -17.93
CA ASN A 353 -8.60 -36.24 -18.69
C ASN A 353 -9.43 -35.32 -17.76
N GLY A 354 -9.85 -34.17 -18.29
CA GLY A 354 -10.68 -33.22 -17.57
C GLY A 354 -9.95 -32.47 -16.45
N ARG A 355 -8.60 -32.45 -16.46
CA ARG A 355 -7.83 -31.68 -15.48
C ARG A 355 -8.27 -30.22 -15.51
N ALA A 356 -8.66 -29.69 -14.36
CA ALA A 356 -9.13 -28.33 -14.22
C ALA A 356 -8.04 -27.34 -14.66
N LYS A 357 -8.44 -26.37 -15.46
CA LYS A 357 -7.57 -25.21 -15.74
C LYS A 357 -7.52 -24.34 -14.47
N VAL A 358 -6.39 -23.68 -14.30
CA VAL A 358 -6.25 -22.66 -13.27
C VAL A 358 -7.31 -21.57 -13.51
N PRO A 359 -8.13 -21.20 -12.54
CA PRO A 359 -9.12 -20.14 -12.71
C PRO A 359 -8.44 -18.85 -13.16
N THR A 360 -8.96 -18.23 -14.20
CA THR A 360 -8.55 -16.88 -14.58
C THR A 360 -8.96 -15.92 -13.45
N ARG A 361 -8.00 -15.22 -12.90
CA ARG A 361 -8.23 -14.30 -11.80
C ARG A 361 -8.47 -12.91 -12.31
N LEU A 362 -9.49 -12.23 -11.79
CA LEU A 362 -9.64 -10.80 -12.00
C LEU A 362 -8.60 -10.09 -11.12
N PRO A 363 -7.80 -9.14 -11.67
CA PRO A 363 -6.88 -8.35 -10.87
C PRO A 363 -7.64 -7.61 -9.77
N SER A 364 -7.20 -7.71 -8.53
CA SER A 364 -7.70 -6.86 -7.46
C SER A 364 -7.17 -5.44 -7.66
N GLU A 365 -8.05 -4.43 -7.59
CA GLU A 365 -7.60 -3.05 -7.65
C GLU A 365 -6.85 -2.69 -6.35
N HIS A 366 -5.61 -2.26 -6.51
CA HIS A 366 -4.79 -1.78 -5.41
C HIS A 366 -4.08 -0.49 -5.84
N PHE A 367 -3.93 0.45 -4.92
CA PHE A 367 -3.39 1.78 -5.20
C PHE A 367 -2.16 2.07 -4.33
N LEU A 368 -1.37 3.07 -4.73
CA LEU A 368 -0.09 3.40 -4.09
C LEU A 368 -0.24 3.65 -2.59
N ILE A 369 -1.24 4.41 -2.20
CA ILE A 369 -1.61 4.62 -0.79
C ILE A 369 -3.13 4.42 -0.60
N PRO A 370 -3.58 4.03 0.60
CA PRO A 370 -5.00 3.93 0.90
C PRO A 370 -5.75 5.25 0.68
N GLY A 371 -6.86 5.19 -0.05
CA GLY A 371 -7.70 6.38 -0.34
C GLY A 371 -7.33 7.15 -1.59
N ASP A 372 -6.16 6.94 -2.18
CA ASP A 372 -5.80 7.47 -3.50
C ASP A 372 -6.25 6.53 -4.61
N ARG A 373 -6.63 7.09 -5.77
CA ARG A 373 -7.05 6.34 -6.97
C ARG A 373 -6.22 6.67 -8.20
N ARG A 374 -5.13 7.41 -8.06
CA ARG A 374 -4.33 7.90 -9.19
C ARG A 374 -3.34 6.86 -9.70
N THR A 375 -2.59 6.21 -8.79
CA THR A 375 -1.56 5.25 -9.17
C THR A 375 -1.97 3.84 -8.80
N LYS A 376 -2.44 3.07 -9.79
CA LYS A 376 -2.76 1.66 -9.67
C LYS A 376 -1.48 0.83 -9.61
N VAL A 377 -1.37 -0.06 -8.64
CA VAL A 377 -0.23 -0.95 -8.41
C VAL A 377 -0.69 -2.39 -8.25
N PRO A 378 0.19 -3.39 -8.42
CA PRO A 378 -0.15 -4.78 -8.13
C PRO A 378 -0.55 -4.97 -6.67
N GLY A 379 -1.63 -5.72 -6.43
CA GLY A 379 -1.99 -6.19 -5.09
C GLY A 379 -0.99 -7.21 -4.54
N LEU A 380 -1.18 -7.62 -3.29
CA LEU A 380 -0.29 -8.54 -2.57
C LEU A 380 0.00 -9.83 -3.36
N GLU A 381 -1.00 -10.36 -4.06
CA GLU A 381 -0.89 -11.63 -4.78
C GLU A 381 -0.23 -11.52 -6.17
N ASP A 382 -0.16 -10.32 -6.73
CA ASP A 382 0.43 -10.04 -8.03
C ASP A 382 1.79 -9.33 -7.91
N PHE A 383 2.20 -9.00 -6.68
CA PHE A 383 3.52 -8.49 -6.38
C PHE A 383 4.55 -9.62 -6.45
N VAL A 384 5.67 -9.37 -7.13
CA VAL A 384 6.68 -10.40 -7.38
C VAL A 384 8.07 -9.87 -7.05
N GLY A 385 8.79 -10.60 -6.20
CA GLY A 385 10.19 -10.35 -5.87
C GLY A 385 10.43 -9.13 -4.99
N ARG A 386 11.65 -8.60 -5.09
CA ARG A 386 12.07 -7.37 -4.37
C ARG A 386 12.19 -7.51 -2.84
N ARG A 387 12.18 -8.73 -2.31
CA ARG A 387 12.19 -9.01 -0.88
C ARG A 387 13.29 -8.25 -0.11
N ARG A 388 14.54 -8.37 -0.58
CA ARG A 388 15.68 -7.70 0.07
C ARG A 388 15.57 -6.18 0.03
N LEU A 389 15.02 -5.64 -1.07
CA LEU A 389 14.76 -4.21 -1.19
C LEU A 389 13.66 -3.76 -0.24
N LEU A 390 12.58 -4.55 -0.11
CA LEU A 390 11.50 -4.28 0.86
C LEU A 390 12.04 -4.25 2.29
N GLN A 391 12.79 -5.25 2.70
CA GLN A 391 13.38 -5.35 4.02
C GLN A 391 14.32 -4.17 4.30
N ARG A 392 15.24 -3.88 3.37
CA ARG A 392 16.18 -2.76 3.50
C ARG A 392 15.45 -1.43 3.66
N GLY A 393 14.42 -1.19 2.83
CA GLY A 393 13.66 0.05 2.89
C GLY A 393 12.89 0.22 4.21
N ILE A 394 12.22 -0.84 4.72
CA ILE A 394 11.51 -0.79 6.00
C ILE A 394 12.47 -0.48 7.15
N ARG A 395 13.65 -1.15 7.19
CA ARG A 395 14.67 -0.87 8.21
C ARG A 395 15.11 0.59 8.20
N ARG A 396 15.35 1.14 7.01
CA ARG A 396 15.78 2.54 6.88
C ARG A 396 14.69 3.54 7.19
N LEU A 397 13.45 3.27 6.82
CA LEU A 397 12.31 4.13 7.16
C LEU A 397 11.99 4.14 8.67
N ARG A 398 12.43 3.13 9.41
CA ARG A 398 12.31 3.07 10.88
C ARG A 398 13.55 3.54 11.62
N ASP A 399 14.68 3.70 10.94
CA ASP A 399 15.90 4.25 11.52
C ASP A 399 15.71 5.76 11.80
N PRO A 400 15.80 6.20 13.09
CA PRO A 400 15.65 7.61 13.44
C PRO A 400 16.71 8.53 12.78
N GLN A 401 17.86 8.00 12.37
CA GLN A 401 18.92 8.76 11.72
C GLN A 401 18.70 8.93 10.20
N CYS A 402 17.70 8.28 9.64
CA CYS A 402 17.41 8.34 8.21
C CYS A 402 16.23 9.29 7.95
N THR A 403 16.44 10.35 7.18
CA THR A 403 15.38 11.26 6.76
C THR A 403 14.40 10.58 5.80
N GLY A 404 14.88 9.63 4.97
CA GLY A 404 14.04 8.91 4.02
C GLY A 404 14.83 8.17 2.95
N ILE A 405 14.13 7.83 1.86
CA ILE A 405 14.67 7.02 0.77
C ILE A 405 14.47 7.70 -0.57
N VAL A 406 15.52 7.77 -1.38
CA VAL A 406 15.43 8.03 -2.82
C VAL A 406 15.48 6.69 -3.55
N LEU A 407 14.34 6.22 -4.03
CA LEU A 407 14.22 4.99 -4.82
C LEU A 407 14.33 5.32 -6.30
N HIS A 408 15.47 4.99 -6.92
CA HIS A 408 15.74 5.37 -8.29
C HIS A 408 15.92 4.17 -9.23
N GLY A 409 15.64 4.37 -10.51
CA GLY A 409 15.78 3.35 -11.55
C GLY A 409 14.85 3.60 -12.74
N THR A 410 15.10 2.92 -13.85
CA THR A 410 14.36 3.10 -15.10
C THR A 410 12.86 2.91 -14.93
N GLY A 411 12.07 3.44 -15.86
CA GLY A 411 10.62 3.33 -15.84
C GLY A 411 10.14 1.86 -15.93
N GLY A 412 9.09 1.51 -15.19
CA GLY A 412 8.47 0.19 -15.28
C GLY A 412 9.11 -0.90 -14.42
N LEU A 413 10.17 -0.63 -13.66
CA LEU A 413 10.81 -1.59 -12.76
C LEU A 413 10.02 -1.86 -11.46
N GLY A 414 8.93 -1.13 -11.21
CA GLY A 414 8.07 -1.34 -10.06
C GLY A 414 8.38 -0.45 -8.85
N LYS A 415 8.95 0.76 -9.03
CA LYS A 415 9.20 1.73 -7.94
C LYS A 415 7.95 1.98 -7.10
N SER A 416 6.86 2.42 -7.71
CA SER A 416 5.59 2.70 -7.03
C SER A 416 5.00 1.45 -6.35
N SER A 417 5.20 0.26 -6.94
CA SER A 417 4.76 -1.01 -6.32
C SER A 417 5.53 -1.32 -5.04
N VAL A 418 6.84 -1.08 -5.02
CA VAL A 418 7.67 -1.24 -3.80
C VAL A 418 7.26 -0.24 -2.73
N VAL A 419 7.05 1.02 -3.10
CA VAL A 419 6.58 2.07 -2.17
C VAL A 419 5.21 1.71 -1.57
N SER A 420 4.29 1.19 -2.39
CA SER A 420 3.00 0.71 -1.89
C SER A 420 3.14 -0.40 -0.85
N ARG A 421 4.07 -1.36 -1.05
CA ARG A 421 4.35 -2.40 -0.05
C ARG A 421 4.93 -1.83 1.25
N TRP A 422 5.82 -0.84 1.16
CA TRP A 422 6.31 -0.12 2.35
C TRP A 422 5.16 0.63 3.05
N ALA A 423 4.33 1.33 2.29
CA ALA A 423 3.17 2.04 2.83
C ALA A 423 2.19 1.10 3.55
N ASP A 424 1.86 -0.04 2.95
CA ASP A 424 0.98 -1.04 3.56
C ASP A 424 1.48 -1.53 4.93
N ARG A 425 2.79 -1.74 5.06
CA ARG A 425 3.41 -2.21 6.31
C ARG A 425 3.60 -1.12 7.36
N LEU A 426 3.70 0.13 6.93
CA LEU A 426 3.97 1.27 7.81
C LEU A 426 2.73 2.08 8.17
N ARG A 427 1.56 1.76 7.60
CA ARG A 427 0.30 2.51 7.83
C ARG A 427 -0.18 2.53 9.28
N GLY A 428 0.26 1.57 10.10
CA GLY A 428 -0.01 1.56 11.55
C GLY A 428 0.76 2.64 12.30
N ASP A 429 1.95 2.99 11.79
CA ASP A 429 2.91 3.86 12.45
C ASP A 429 2.89 5.29 11.89
N PHE A 430 2.48 5.48 10.64
CA PHE A 430 2.55 6.76 9.93
C PHE A 430 1.20 7.20 9.37
N LEU A 431 1.00 8.52 9.29
CA LEU A 431 0.03 9.16 8.41
C LEU A 431 0.67 9.29 7.02
N MET A 432 -0.08 8.96 5.96
CA MET A 432 0.49 8.90 4.61
C MET A 432 0.03 10.06 3.75
N ALA A 433 0.99 10.80 3.19
CA ALA A 433 0.76 11.87 2.23
C ALA A 433 1.50 11.56 0.92
N ALA A 434 0.77 11.53 -0.20
CA ALA A 434 1.39 11.31 -1.51
C ALA A 434 1.17 12.51 -2.44
N VAL A 435 2.25 12.87 -3.15
CA VAL A 435 2.23 13.83 -4.24
C VAL A 435 2.70 13.10 -5.50
N PHE A 436 1.92 13.22 -6.57
CA PHE A 436 2.16 12.53 -7.84
C PHE A 436 2.65 13.51 -8.91
N GLY A 437 3.80 13.24 -9.44
CA GLY A 437 4.38 14.03 -10.52
C GLY A 437 4.85 15.39 -10.03
N LEU A 438 4.14 16.48 -10.39
CA LEU A 438 4.55 17.83 -10.05
C LEU A 438 4.46 18.09 -8.54
N CYS A 439 5.57 18.50 -7.92
CA CYS A 439 5.71 18.74 -6.48
C CYS A 439 5.94 20.22 -6.18
N ASP A 440 4.98 21.07 -6.57
CA ASP A 440 5.00 22.47 -6.16
C ASP A 440 4.44 22.66 -4.73
N GLU A 441 4.58 23.89 -4.19
CA GLU A 441 4.09 24.21 -2.84
C GLU A 441 2.58 23.94 -2.71
N PHE A 442 1.81 24.24 -3.75
CA PHE A 442 0.36 24.07 -3.77
C PHE A 442 -0.05 22.60 -3.65
N THR A 443 0.54 21.70 -4.46
CA THR A 443 0.23 20.27 -4.41
C THR A 443 0.66 19.62 -3.10
N LEU A 444 1.81 20.02 -2.56
CA LEU A 444 2.31 19.52 -1.28
C LEU A 444 1.42 19.92 -0.11
N VAL A 445 1.06 21.21 -0.01
CA VAL A 445 0.21 21.71 1.08
C VAL A 445 -1.19 21.13 0.99
N ASN A 446 -1.74 20.94 -0.21
CA ASN A 446 -3.03 20.27 -0.41
C ASN A 446 -3.03 18.82 0.07
N ALA A 447 -2.00 18.06 -0.30
CA ALA A 447 -1.88 16.66 0.11
C ALA A 447 -1.82 16.52 1.64
N LEU A 448 -1.16 17.46 2.30
CA LEU A 448 -1.10 17.51 3.77
C LEU A 448 -2.42 17.97 4.40
N ALA A 449 -3.01 19.04 3.89
CA ALA A 449 -4.24 19.60 4.44
C ALA A 449 -5.40 18.59 4.42
N ALA A 450 -5.43 17.70 3.42
CA ALA A 450 -6.42 16.63 3.31
C ALA A 450 -6.34 15.58 4.43
N LEU A 451 -5.20 15.47 5.11
CA LEU A 451 -4.99 14.48 6.19
C LEU A 451 -5.42 14.99 7.57
N PHE A 452 -5.52 16.31 7.74
CA PHE A 452 -5.98 16.87 9.00
C PHE A 452 -7.50 16.73 9.13
N PRO A 453 -8.03 16.13 10.24
CA PRO A 453 -9.46 16.04 10.50
C PRO A 453 -10.14 17.41 10.43
N HIS A 454 -11.43 17.44 10.07
CA HIS A 454 -12.17 18.71 10.02
C HIS A 454 -12.21 19.46 11.36
N GLU A 455 -12.09 18.72 12.46
CA GLU A 455 -12.04 19.26 13.82
C GLU A 455 -10.66 19.80 14.20
N ASP A 456 -9.58 19.37 13.53
CA ASP A 456 -8.21 19.86 13.79
C ASP A 456 -7.91 21.15 13.02
N GLN A 457 -8.49 22.25 13.52
CA GLN A 457 -8.26 23.58 12.99
C GLN A 457 -6.78 24.00 13.17
N ALA A 458 -6.16 23.62 14.28
CA ALA A 458 -4.81 24.06 14.62
C ALA A 458 -3.72 23.51 13.69
N GLY A 459 -3.86 22.26 13.21
CA GLY A 459 -2.96 21.67 12.20
C GLY A 459 -3.06 22.37 10.85
N ARG A 460 -4.29 22.67 10.42
CA ARG A 460 -4.54 23.44 9.20
C ARG A 460 -4.04 24.88 9.31
N ASP A 461 -4.26 25.53 10.45
CA ASP A 461 -3.76 26.89 10.72
C ASP A 461 -2.23 26.94 10.66
N ALA A 462 -1.53 25.91 11.13
CA ALA A 462 -0.08 25.81 11.03
C ALA A 462 0.39 25.81 9.56
N LEU A 463 -0.26 25.04 8.68
CA LEU A 463 0.06 25.02 7.23
C LEU A 463 -0.24 26.35 6.53
N GLN A 464 -1.24 27.07 7.00
CA GLN A 464 -1.69 28.37 6.47
C GLN A 464 -0.99 29.56 7.15
N GLY A 465 -0.23 29.35 8.21
CA GLY A 465 0.43 30.35 9.02
C GLY A 465 1.38 31.26 8.23
N GLN A 466 1.81 32.35 8.85
CA GLN A 466 2.84 33.23 8.30
C GLN A 466 4.22 32.58 8.38
N GLY A 467 5.05 32.83 7.40
CA GLY A 467 6.41 32.30 7.33
C GLY A 467 6.67 31.51 6.05
N ASP A 468 7.91 31.10 5.89
CA ASP A 468 8.31 30.26 4.77
C ASP A 468 7.73 28.83 4.89
N LEU A 469 7.79 28.07 3.81
CA LEU A 469 7.25 26.73 3.74
C LEU A 469 7.86 25.79 4.80
N PHE A 470 9.15 25.95 5.12
CA PHE A 470 9.83 25.13 6.13
C PHE A 470 9.18 25.28 7.51
N HIS A 471 9.02 26.53 8.00
CA HIS A 471 8.43 26.78 9.33
C HIS A 471 6.98 26.29 9.41
N ARG A 472 6.22 26.43 8.35
CA ARG A 472 4.83 25.93 8.29
C ARG A 472 4.74 24.42 8.31
N LEU A 473 5.60 23.73 7.55
CA LEU A 473 5.69 22.27 7.58
C LEU A 473 6.14 21.76 8.95
N ALA A 474 7.17 22.34 9.54
CA ALA A 474 7.65 21.98 10.87
C ALA A 474 6.55 22.13 11.92
N ALA A 475 5.85 23.28 11.94
CA ALA A 475 4.76 23.54 12.88
C ALA A 475 3.57 22.58 12.68
N ALA A 476 3.28 22.14 11.46
CA ALA A 476 2.24 21.15 11.17
C ALA A 476 2.65 19.74 11.63
N LEU A 477 3.91 19.36 11.40
CA LEU A 477 4.44 18.06 11.82
C LEU A 477 4.45 17.92 13.34
N ASP A 478 4.86 18.96 14.07
CA ASP A 478 4.94 18.96 15.54
C ASP A 478 3.56 18.81 16.22
N ARG A 479 2.48 19.11 15.52
CA ARG A 479 1.11 19.03 16.05
C ARG A 479 0.43 17.68 15.86
N CYS A 480 1.01 16.80 15.04
CA CYS A 480 0.43 15.50 14.76
C CYS A 480 0.87 14.45 15.77
N GLU A 481 -0.08 13.69 16.32
CA GLU A 481 0.22 12.57 17.22
C GLU A 481 1.02 11.46 16.53
N LYS A 482 0.78 11.25 15.23
CA LYS A 482 1.51 10.25 14.42
C LYS A 482 2.42 10.96 13.43
N PRO A 483 3.65 10.45 13.22
CA PRO A 483 4.55 10.97 12.20
C PRO A 483 4.00 10.74 10.79
N PHE A 484 4.50 11.50 9.82
CA PHE A 484 4.14 11.38 8.41
C PHE A 484 5.11 10.52 7.63
N LEU A 485 4.56 9.72 6.70
CA LEU A 485 5.29 9.15 5.58
C LEU A 485 4.90 9.91 4.31
N PHE A 486 5.79 10.78 3.86
CA PHE A 486 5.62 11.48 2.60
C PHE A 486 6.08 10.61 1.44
N VAL A 487 5.31 10.62 0.35
CA VAL A 487 5.67 9.93 -0.89
C VAL A 487 5.60 10.91 -2.05
N LEU A 488 6.74 11.21 -2.66
CA LEU A 488 6.80 11.94 -3.92
C LEU A 488 7.01 10.91 -5.04
N ASP A 489 5.93 10.54 -5.71
CA ASP A 489 5.98 9.52 -6.78
C ASP A 489 6.10 10.18 -8.16
N ASP A 490 6.85 9.52 -9.07
CA ASP A 490 7.18 10.04 -10.41
C ASP A 490 7.86 11.42 -10.38
N PHE A 491 8.79 11.62 -9.42
CA PHE A 491 9.46 12.91 -9.20
C PHE A 491 10.27 13.40 -10.41
N GLU A 492 10.61 12.53 -11.35
CA GLU A 492 11.26 12.91 -12.61
C GLU A 492 10.54 13.98 -13.41
N ARG A 493 9.25 14.23 -13.15
CA ARG A 493 8.50 15.34 -13.77
C ARG A 493 8.97 16.74 -13.31
N ASN A 494 9.68 16.79 -12.20
CA ASN A 494 10.29 17.99 -11.62
C ASN A 494 11.77 18.12 -11.99
N GLN A 495 12.24 17.28 -12.91
CA GLN A 495 13.65 17.22 -13.30
C GLN A 495 13.81 17.40 -14.81
N ASP A 496 14.84 18.10 -15.21
CA ASP A 496 15.29 18.08 -16.59
C ASP A 496 16.07 16.78 -16.83
N ALA A 497 15.87 16.16 -17.98
CA ALA A 497 16.63 14.96 -18.33
C ALA A 497 18.14 15.26 -18.32
N PRO A 498 18.96 14.35 -17.74
CA PRO A 498 20.40 14.59 -17.68
C PRO A 498 21.00 14.68 -19.07
N ARG A 499 21.86 15.67 -19.29
CA ARG A 499 22.61 15.82 -20.53
C ARG A 499 23.72 14.77 -20.59
N SER A 500 24.22 14.51 -21.79
CA SER A 500 25.31 13.55 -21.99
C SER A 500 26.53 13.94 -21.12
N GLY A 501 26.94 13.05 -20.23
CA GLY A 501 28.05 13.26 -19.28
C GLY A 501 27.65 13.78 -17.90
N GLU A 502 26.38 14.11 -17.64
CA GLU A 502 25.89 14.49 -16.31
C GLU A 502 25.51 13.24 -15.49
N ALA A 503 25.92 13.21 -14.22
CA ALA A 503 25.63 12.10 -13.31
C ALA A 503 24.22 12.20 -12.69
N PHE A 504 23.61 13.39 -12.68
CA PHE A 504 22.35 13.70 -12.03
C PHE A 504 21.45 14.53 -12.95
N ALA A 505 20.15 14.33 -12.88
CA ALA A 505 19.19 15.24 -13.48
C ALA A 505 19.07 16.52 -12.63
N GLN A 506 18.93 17.66 -13.30
CA GLN A 506 18.74 18.94 -12.63
C GLN A 506 17.28 19.04 -12.16
N VAL A 507 17.05 19.44 -10.90
CA VAL A 507 15.72 19.76 -10.41
C VAL A 507 15.35 21.17 -10.87
N GLN A 508 14.12 21.36 -11.31
CA GLN A 508 13.62 22.64 -11.78
C GLN A 508 13.78 23.72 -10.70
N PRO A 509 14.19 24.94 -11.05
CA PRO A 509 14.58 25.97 -10.07
C PRO A 509 13.47 26.37 -9.09
N ASP A 510 12.22 26.32 -9.49
CA ASP A 510 11.03 26.62 -8.67
C ASP A 510 10.69 25.50 -7.69
N ILE A 511 11.08 24.25 -7.99
CA ILE A 511 10.85 23.09 -7.14
C ILE A 511 11.94 22.92 -6.06
N VAL A 512 13.15 23.40 -6.32
CA VAL A 512 14.28 23.29 -5.37
C VAL A 512 13.94 23.82 -3.98
N PRO A 513 13.37 25.03 -3.79
CA PRO A 513 13.01 25.52 -2.46
C PRO A 513 11.96 24.67 -1.76
N VAL A 514 10.98 24.13 -2.51
CA VAL A 514 9.91 23.27 -1.96
C VAL A 514 10.50 21.96 -1.46
N LEU A 515 11.34 21.32 -2.26
CA LEU A 515 12.03 20.07 -1.89
C LEU A 515 12.91 20.27 -0.66
N GLN A 516 13.74 21.34 -0.65
CA GLN A 516 14.61 21.64 0.47
C GLN A 516 13.85 21.91 1.78
N ALA A 517 12.73 22.67 1.70
CA ALA A 517 11.88 22.93 2.85
C ALA A 517 11.28 21.64 3.42
N LEU A 518 10.79 20.75 2.55
CA LEU A 518 10.23 19.46 2.96
C LEU A 518 11.27 18.54 3.58
N VAL A 519 12.41 18.34 2.90
CA VAL A 519 13.51 17.47 3.39
C VAL A 519 14.03 17.95 4.75
N ARG A 520 14.20 19.27 4.90
CA ARG A 520 14.64 19.87 6.15
C ARG A 520 13.58 19.70 7.26
N ALA A 521 12.30 19.97 7.00
CA ALA A 521 11.24 19.82 7.98
C ALA A 521 11.10 18.37 8.46
N VAL A 522 11.18 17.39 7.54
CA VAL A 522 11.15 15.96 7.87
C VAL A 522 12.40 15.54 8.67
N GLY A 523 13.57 16.03 8.30
CA GLY A 523 14.84 15.74 8.98
C GLY A 523 14.86 16.31 10.41
N ASP A 524 14.47 17.57 10.59
CA ASP A 524 14.42 18.25 11.90
C ASP A 524 13.36 17.63 12.83
N HIS A 525 12.22 17.19 12.29
CA HIS A 525 11.17 16.49 13.06
C HIS A 525 11.65 15.11 13.57
N GLY A 526 12.56 14.42 12.85
CA GLY A 526 13.21 13.18 13.25
C GLY A 526 12.33 11.92 13.28
N HIS A 527 11.02 12.02 13.32
CA HIS A 527 10.08 10.90 13.34
C HIS A 527 9.37 10.69 12.01
N SER A 528 9.09 11.74 11.25
CA SER A 528 8.54 11.65 9.89
C SER A 528 9.57 11.17 8.89
N ARG A 529 9.11 10.64 7.75
CA ARG A 529 9.96 10.08 6.68
C ARG A 529 9.50 10.54 5.31
N LEU A 530 10.46 10.57 4.38
CA LEU A 530 10.22 10.95 2.99
C LEU A 530 10.67 9.83 2.04
N ILE A 531 9.83 9.45 1.10
CA ILE A 531 10.17 8.57 -0.02
C ILE A 531 10.05 9.37 -1.31
N ILE A 532 11.09 9.35 -2.12
CA ILE A 532 11.10 9.94 -3.46
C ILE A 532 11.32 8.83 -4.47
N THR A 533 10.38 8.62 -5.40
CA THR A 533 10.62 7.76 -6.55
C THR A 533 10.99 8.59 -7.76
N THR A 534 12.03 8.20 -8.46
CA THR A 534 12.50 8.92 -9.65
C THR A 534 13.22 8.00 -10.62
N ARG A 535 13.29 8.39 -11.90
CA ARG A 535 14.12 7.69 -12.91
C ARG A 535 15.59 8.02 -12.77
N TYR A 536 15.91 9.22 -12.31
CA TYR A 536 17.25 9.77 -12.25
C TYR A 536 17.70 10.00 -10.81
N SER A 537 18.99 9.86 -10.55
CA SER A 537 19.54 10.19 -9.24
C SER A 537 19.41 11.69 -8.96
N LEU A 538 19.22 12.05 -7.68
CA LEU A 538 19.21 13.42 -7.18
C LEU A 538 20.58 13.80 -6.63
N PRO A 539 21.00 15.08 -6.69
CA PRO A 539 22.17 15.56 -5.98
C PRO A 539 21.98 15.37 -4.45
N ALA A 540 22.95 14.73 -3.79
CA ALA A 540 22.88 14.47 -2.35
C ALA A 540 22.71 15.74 -1.50
N ALA A 541 23.20 16.88 -1.99
CA ALA A 541 23.04 18.18 -1.32
C ALA A 541 21.59 18.65 -1.24
N LEU A 542 20.68 18.18 -2.10
CA LEU A 542 19.27 18.53 -2.08
C LEU A 542 18.46 17.66 -1.11
N VAL A 543 18.96 16.47 -0.79
CA VAL A 543 18.25 15.45 0.01
C VAL A 543 19.16 14.89 1.12
N PRO A 544 19.67 15.74 2.02
CA PRO A 544 20.55 15.31 3.09
C PRO A 544 19.87 14.30 4.02
N GLY A 545 20.62 13.30 4.48
CA GLY A 545 20.12 12.25 5.38
C GLY A 545 19.24 11.18 4.72
N MET A 546 19.00 11.26 3.41
CA MET A 546 18.27 10.23 2.67
C MET A 546 19.18 9.14 2.14
N GLU A 547 18.69 7.89 2.15
CA GLU A 547 19.40 6.77 1.55
C GLU A 547 19.02 6.58 0.09
N TYR A 548 20.01 6.26 -0.75
CA TYR A 548 19.78 5.93 -2.17
C TYR A 548 19.63 4.43 -2.34
N LEU A 549 18.47 4.00 -2.82
CA LEU A 549 18.20 2.63 -3.18
C LEU A 549 17.95 2.53 -4.69
N ALA A 550 18.77 1.74 -5.38
CA ALA A 550 18.55 1.44 -6.78
C ALA A 550 17.60 0.25 -6.93
N ILE A 551 16.58 0.39 -7.79
CA ILE A 551 15.79 -0.76 -8.20
C ILE A 551 16.38 -1.33 -9.50
N LEU A 552 16.76 -2.61 -9.43
CA LEU A 552 17.38 -3.32 -10.55
C LEU A 552 16.31 -4.06 -11.37
N PRO A 553 16.59 -4.49 -12.60
CA PRO A 553 15.74 -5.43 -13.34
C PRO A 553 15.45 -6.70 -12.53
N MET A 554 14.36 -7.41 -12.84
CA MET A 554 14.07 -8.72 -12.26
C MET A 554 15.17 -9.72 -12.62
N ASP A 555 15.54 -10.55 -11.65
CA ASP A 555 16.35 -11.74 -11.93
C ASP A 555 15.51 -12.83 -12.65
N ASP A 556 16.17 -13.93 -13.04
CA ASP A 556 15.51 -15.03 -13.76
C ASP A 556 14.38 -15.69 -12.96
N ALA A 557 14.51 -15.77 -11.62
CA ALA A 557 13.52 -16.37 -10.77
C ALA A 557 12.28 -15.50 -10.68
N ASP A 558 12.44 -14.20 -10.46
CA ASP A 558 11.36 -13.20 -10.44
C ASP A 558 10.68 -13.08 -11.82
N GLN A 559 11.45 -13.13 -12.92
CA GLN A 559 10.90 -13.17 -14.26
C GLN A 559 10.02 -14.41 -14.47
N ALA A 560 10.47 -15.59 -14.05
CA ALA A 560 9.71 -16.83 -14.18
C ALA A 560 8.39 -16.77 -13.38
N LYS A 561 8.42 -16.24 -12.15
CA LYS A 561 7.22 -15.98 -11.33
C LYS A 561 6.26 -15.00 -12.02
N ARG A 562 6.79 -13.89 -12.54
CA ARG A 562 5.99 -12.88 -13.23
C ARG A 562 5.33 -13.46 -14.47
N VAL A 563 6.08 -14.22 -15.28
CA VAL A 563 5.54 -14.98 -16.43
C VAL A 563 4.41 -15.90 -16.00
N SER A 564 4.56 -16.59 -14.86
CA SER A 564 3.51 -17.45 -14.31
C SER A 564 2.25 -16.67 -13.95
N SER A 565 2.38 -15.56 -13.27
CA SER A 565 1.25 -14.71 -12.94
C SER A 565 0.55 -14.19 -14.20
N LEU A 566 1.31 -13.70 -15.17
CA LEU A 566 0.80 -13.19 -16.44
C LEU A 566 0.12 -14.26 -17.31
N ALA A 567 0.62 -15.49 -17.32
CA ALA A 567 0.00 -16.60 -18.06
C ALA A 567 -1.40 -16.95 -17.55
N ARG A 568 -1.71 -16.65 -16.29
CA ARG A 568 -3.05 -16.84 -15.70
C ARG A 568 -4.05 -15.80 -16.21
N SER A 569 -3.62 -14.55 -16.29
CA SER A 569 -4.45 -13.44 -16.77
C SER A 569 -4.50 -13.34 -18.30
N HIS A 570 -3.52 -13.89 -19.02
CA HIS A 570 -3.36 -13.85 -20.47
C HIS A 570 -3.23 -15.26 -21.09
N PRO A 571 -4.32 -16.05 -21.12
CA PRO A 571 -4.25 -17.46 -21.50
C PRO A 571 -3.84 -17.71 -22.95
N ARG A 572 -4.12 -16.78 -23.89
CA ARG A 572 -3.68 -16.89 -25.28
C ARG A 572 -2.19 -16.64 -25.41
N ALA A 573 -1.63 -15.67 -24.68
CA ALA A 573 -0.19 -15.44 -24.59
C ALA A 573 0.55 -16.70 -24.09
N ALA A 574 -0.02 -17.39 -23.11
CA ALA A 574 0.54 -18.64 -22.58
C ALA A 574 0.58 -19.77 -23.60
N THR A 575 -0.28 -19.74 -24.65
CA THR A 575 -0.34 -20.75 -25.72
C THR A 575 0.43 -20.36 -26.97
N GLN A 576 1.05 -19.20 -27.03
CA GLN A 576 1.93 -18.79 -28.13
C GLN A 576 3.16 -19.72 -28.21
N PRO A 577 3.81 -19.81 -29.40
CA PRO A 577 5.03 -20.61 -29.59
C PRO A 577 6.08 -20.30 -28.52
N PRO A 578 6.82 -21.31 -28.03
CA PRO A 578 7.83 -21.13 -26.96
C PRO A 578 8.90 -20.08 -27.30
N ASP A 579 9.39 -20.10 -28.54
CA ASP A 579 10.38 -19.15 -29.06
C ASP A 579 9.90 -17.69 -29.00
N LEU A 580 8.63 -17.46 -29.30
CA LEU A 580 8.03 -16.11 -29.24
C LEU A 580 7.91 -15.62 -27.80
N ARG A 581 7.55 -16.52 -26.88
CA ARG A 581 7.47 -16.22 -25.44
C ARG A 581 8.85 -15.92 -24.84
N GLU A 582 9.84 -16.73 -25.18
CA GLU A 582 11.22 -16.54 -24.73
C GLU A 582 11.80 -15.22 -25.24
N ARG A 583 11.56 -14.87 -26.51
CA ARG A 583 11.93 -13.57 -27.07
C ARG A 583 11.24 -12.42 -26.36
N ALA A 584 9.95 -12.52 -26.01
CA ALA A 584 9.24 -11.50 -25.25
C ALA A 584 9.84 -11.30 -23.85
N VAL A 585 10.22 -12.38 -23.16
CA VAL A 585 10.91 -12.29 -21.86
C VAL A 585 12.28 -11.63 -22.02
N ALA A 586 13.06 -12.02 -23.02
CA ALA A 586 14.37 -11.43 -23.30
C ALA A 586 14.24 -9.92 -23.69
N ALA A 587 13.25 -9.57 -24.52
CA ALA A 587 13.00 -8.19 -24.92
C ALA A 587 12.58 -7.32 -23.74
N ALA A 588 11.87 -7.88 -22.74
CA ALA A 588 11.51 -7.17 -21.52
C ALA A 588 12.71 -6.83 -20.64
N GLY A 589 13.83 -7.57 -20.72
CA GLY A 589 15.07 -7.28 -19.98
C GLY A 589 14.87 -7.18 -18.46
N GLY A 590 13.96 -7.97 -17.88
CA GLY A 590 13.63 -7.89 -16.45
C GLY A 590 12.73 -6.71 -16.03
N ASN A 591 12.16 -5.97 -16.98
CA ASN A 591 11.25 -4.89 -16.69
C ASN A 591 9.81 -5.39 -16.48
N HIS A 592 9.25 -5.18 -15.28
CA HIS A 592 7.92 -5.67 -14.88
C HIS A 592 6.78 -5.14 -15.78
N ARG A 593 6.78 -3.84 -16.07
CA ARG A 593 5.76 -3.20 -16.88
C ARG A 593 5.84 -3.70 -18.32
N LEU A 594 7.04 -3.71 -18.87
CA LEU A 594 7.27 -4.12 -20.25
C LEU A 594 6.90 -5.59 -20.46
N LEU A 595 7.28 -6.47 -19.53
CA LEU A 595 6.89 -7.87 -19.57
C LEU A 595 5.37 -8.07 -19.50
N GLY A 596 4.71 -7.37 -18.57
CA GLY A 596 3.24 -7.38 -18.46
C GLY A 596 2.57 -6.89 -19.75
N TRP A 597 3.08 -5.81 -20.31
CA TRP A 597 2.58 -5.24 -21.55
C TRP A 597 2.78 -6.18 -22.75
N LEU A 598 3.95 -6.82 -22.86
CA LEU A 598 4.20 -7.81 -23.92
C LEU A 598 3.25 -9.01 -23.82
N TYR A 599 2.99 -9.52 -22.61
CA TYR A 599 2.03 -10.61 -22.42
C TYR A 599 0.59 -10.20 -22.78
N GLN A 600 0.20 -8.97 -22.46
CA GLN A 600 -1.08 -8.41 -22.85
C GLN A 600 -1.22 -8.33 -24.40
N ILE A 601 -0.16 -7.95 -25.08
CA ILE A 601 -0.11 -7.88 -26.55
C ILE A 601 -0.13 -9.28 -27.16
N LEU A 602 0.67 -10.21 -26.66
CA LEU A 602 0.69 -11.59 -27.12
C LEU A 602 -0.67 -12.29 -26.95
N ASP A 603 -1.52 -11.81 -26.05
CA ASP A 603 -2.89 -12.29 -25.85
C ASP A 603 -3.87 -11.77 -26.91
N GLN A 604 -3.52 -10.71 -27.67
CA GLN A 604 -4.38 -10.08 -28.68
C GLN A 604 -4.22 -10.76 -30.05
N PRO A 605 -5.33 -11.16 -30.68
CA PRO A 605 -5.30 -11.62 -32.07
C PRO A 605 -5.10 -10.45 -33.04
N GLY A 606 -4.51 -10.72 -34.21
CA GLY A 606 -4.43 -9.78 -35.30
C GLY A 606 -3.21 -8.84 -35.30
N LEU A 607 -2.30 -8.97 -34.31
CA LEU A 607 -1.02 -8.26 -34.30
C LEU A 607 0.10 -9.19 -34.83
N ASP A 608 1.06 -8.61 -35.59
CA ASP A 608 2.29 -9.31 -35.95
C ASP A 608 3.28 -9.23 -34.77
N HIS A 609 3.13 -10.19 -33.85
CA HIS A 609 3.95 -10.29 -32.63
C HIS A 609 5.45 -10.45 -32.96
N ALA A 610 5.79 -11.15 -34.05
CA ALA A 610 7.17 -11.39 -34.41
C ALA A 610 7.85 -10.11 -34.92
N ALA A 611 7.14 -9.32 -35.72
CA ALA A 611 7.64 -8.03 -36.19
C ALA A 611 7.79 -7.00 -35.05
N LEU A 612 6.84 -6.97 -34.11
CA LEU A 612 6.92 -6.10 -32.92
C LEU A 612 8.15 -6.43 -32.06
N LEU A 613 8.38 -7.71 -31.76
CA LEU A 613 9.55 -8.14 -30.98
C LEU A 613 10.87 -7.86 -31.73
N ALA A 614 10.93 -8.09 -33.03
CA ALA A 614 12.12 -7.79 -33.82
C ALA A 614 12.48 -6.30 -33.82
N GLY A 615 11.47 -5.41 -33.85
CA GLY A 615 11.67 -3.98 -33.71
C GLY A 615 12.25 -3.58 -32.35
N MET A 616 11.77 -4.22 -31.27
CA MET A 616 12.28 -3.96 -29.92
C MET A 616 13.70 -4.52 -29.68
N GLU A 617 14.01 -5.68 -30.23
CA GLU A 617 15.32 -6.33 -30.12
C GLU A 617 16.42 -5.51 -30.82
N ALA A 618 16.06 -4.72 -31.83
CA ALA A 618 16.99 -3.84 -32.56
C ALA A 618 17.41 -2.59 -31.77
N GLU A 619 16.71 -2.26 -30.67
CA GLU A 619 16.88 -1.03 -29.91
C GLU A 619 17.53 -1.26 -28.54
N GLU A 620 18.18 -0.23 -28.02
CA GLU A 620 18.68 -0.24 -26.64
C GLU A 620 17.53 -0.41 -25.63
N GLU A 621 17.78 -1.11 -24.55
CA GLU A 621 16.78 -1.45 -23.51
C GLU A 621 15.96 -0.24 -23.03
N ARG A 622 16.61 0.92 -22.85
CA ARG A 622 15.94 2.16 -22.39
C ARG A 622 14.87 2.70 -23.35
N PHE A 623 14.93 2.38 -24.66
CA PHE A 623 14.00 2.86 -25.68
C PHE A 623 12.92 1.82 -26.03
N ARG A 624 13.03 0.58 -25.57
CA ARG A 624 12.11 -0.51 -25.97
C ARG A 624 10.65 -0.21 -25.65
N THR A 625 10.39 0.49 -24.53
CA THR A 625 9.03 0.91 -24.17
C THR A 625 8.47 1.89 -25.19
N ASP A 626 9.27 2.87 -25.62
CA ASP A 626 8.83 3.91 -26.58
C ASP A 626 8.66 3.30 -27.98
N VAL A 627 9.53 2.38 -28.38
CA VAL A 627 9.40 1.63 -29.65
C VAL A 627 8.13 0.82 -29.68
N LEU A 628 7.83 0.08 -28.61
CA LEU A 628 6.60 -0.69 -28.49
C LEU A 628 5.37 0.20 -28.53
N ALA A 629 5.37 1.29 -27.77
CA ALA A 629 4.29 2.26 -27.74
C ALA A 629 4.04 2.88 -29.12
N THR A 630 5.10 3.30 -29.81
CA THR A 630 5.04 3.86 -31.17
C THR A 630 4.47 2.84 -32.15
N ALA A 631 4.96 1.61 -32.13
CA ALA A 631 4.48 0.54 -33.01
C ALA A 631 2.99 0.20 -32.78
N LEU A 632 2.57 0.16 -31.51
CA LEU A 632 1.16 -0.06 -31.17
C LEU A 632 0.27 1.09 -31.58
N CYS A 633 0.70 2.34 -31.36
CA CYS A 633 -0.03 3.51 -31.83
C CYS A 633 -0.17 3.51 -33.36
N ALA A 634 0.86 3.10 -34.09
CA ALA A 634 0.81 2.96 -35.56
C ALA A 634 -0.11 1.83 -36.02
N ALA A 635 -0.27 0.78 -35.24
CA ALA A 635 -1.18 -0.35 -35.52
C ALA A 635 -2.65 -0.07 -35.18
N LEU A 636 -2.95 0.99 -34.42
CA LEU A 636 -4.31 1.41 -34.14
C LEU A 636 -5.01 1.87 -35.42
N SER A 637 -6.33 1.64 -35.49
CA SER A 637 -7.15 2.28 -36.50
C SER A 637 -7.09 3.82 -36.34
N ALA A 638 -7.12 4.56 -37.45
CA ALA A 638 -7.12 6.01 -37.39
C ALA A 638 -8.18 6.61 -36.45
N PRO A 639 -9.41 6.07 -36.38
CA PRO A 639 -10.41 6.47 -35.38
C PRO A 639 -9.97 6.23 -33.91
N ALA A 640 -9.32 5.11 -33.59
CA ALA A 640 -8.88 4.80 -32.23
C ALA A 640 -7.70 5.68 -31.83
N SER A 641 -6.74 5.90 -32.75
CA SER A 641 -5.60 6.79 -32.50
C SER A 641 -6.07 8.21 -32.22
N ALA A 642 -6.97 8.76 -33.07
CA ALA A 642 -7.54 10.08 -32.87
C ALA A 642 -8.32 10.23 -31.54
N LEU A 643 -9.03 9.17 -31.10
CA LEU A 643 -9.72 9.16 -29.83
C LEU A 643 -8.72 9.23 -28.66
N LEU A 644 -7.64 8.44 -28.71
CA LEU A 644 -6.62 8.45 -27.66
C LEU A 644 -5.87 9.79 -27.60
N THR A 645 -5.57 10.38 -28.76
CA THR A 645 -4.97 11.72 -28.82
C THR A 645 -5.87 12.76 -28.14
N ALA A 646 -7.17 12.75 -28.44
CA ALA A 646 -8.12 13.66 -27.83
C ALA A 646 -8.32 13.40 -26.33
N LEU A 647 -8.34 12.12 -25.91
CA LEU A 647 -8.53 11.72 -24.51
C LEU A 647 -7.39 12.21 -23.59
N GLN A 648 -6.21 12.50 -24.13
CA GLN A 648 -5.07 13.06 -23.38
C GLN A 648 -5.34 14.47 -22.81
N VAL A 649 -6.41 15.12 -23.25
CA VAL A 649 -6.84 16.40 -22.66
C VAL A 649 -7.31 16.24 -21.23
N CYS A 650 -7.76 15.04 -20.83
CA CYS A 650 -8.28 14.74 -19.49
C CYS A 650 -7.16 14.21 -18.59
N GLU A 651 -7.10 14.70 -17.36
CA GLU A 651 -6.18 14.22 -16.32
C GLU A 651 -6.88 13.33 -15.28
N GLU A 652 -8.21 13.38 -15.23
CA GLU A 652 -9.06 12.50 -14.44
C GLU A 652 -9.81 11.48 -15.31
N PRO A 653 -10.12 10.27 -14.81
CA PRO A 653 -10.88 9.26 -15.55
C PRO A 653 -12.27 9.76 -15.94
N VAL A 654 -12.62 9.64 -17.21
CA VAL A 654 -13.87 10.17 -17.76
C VAL A 654 -14.86 9.07 -18.18
N PRO A 655 -16.18 9.30 -18.06
CA PRO A 655 -17.20 8.36 -18.50
C PRO A 655 -17.26 8.25 -20.03
N LEU A 656 -17.89 7.17 -20.53
CA LEU A 656 -18.02 6.91 -21.98
C LEU A 656 -18.64 8.10 -22.73
N ALA A 657 -19.61 8.78 -22.15
CA ALA A 657 -20.24 9.95 -22.77
C ALA A 657 -19.24 11.07 -23.11
N ALA A 658 -18.27 11.33 -22.22
CA ALA A 658 -17.22 12.32 -22.48
C ALA A 658 -16.25 11.83 -23.55
N ALA A 659 -15.85 10.56 -23.53
CA ALA A 659 -15.01 9.97 -24.56
C ALA A 659 -15.66 10.02 -25.96
N VAL A 660 -16.98 9.90 -26.06
CA VAL A 660 -17.75 10.06 -27.31
C VAL A 660 -17.71 11.51 -27.79
N ALA A 661 -17.86 12.46 -26.88
CA ALA A 661 -17.86 13.89 -27.19
C ALA A 661 -16.51 14.40 -27.73
N LEU A 662 -15.42 13.76 -27.37
CA LEU A 662 -14.07 14.07 -27.87
C LEU A 662 -13.89 13.84 -29.40
N ARG A 663 -14.94 13.41 -30.10
CA ARG A 663 -14.94 13.22 -31.56
C ARG A 663 -16.04 14.01 -32.26
N PRO A 664 -15.83 15.29 -32.49
CA PRO A 664 -16.90 16.19 -32.97
C PRO A 664 -17.34 15.97 -34.43
N THR A 665 -16.53 15.39 -35.29
CA THR A 665 -16.77 15.39 -36.74
C THR A 665 -17.68 14.29 -37.28
N HIS A 666 -18.00 13.26 -36.54
CA HIS A 666 -19.10 12.29 -36.80
C HIS A 666 -19.30 11.57 -35.46
N PRO A 667 -20.43 11.74 -34.76
CA PRO A 667 -20.64 11.03 -33.52
C PRO A 667 -20.67 9.52 -33.84
N PRO A 668 -19.57 8.79 -33.48
CA PRO A 668 -19.57 7.35 -33.68
C PRO A 668 -20.62 6.74 -32.79
N ALA A 669 -21.20 5.60 -33.17
CA ALA A 669 -22.08 4.85 -32.29
C ALA A 669 -21.32 4.58 -30.98
N LEU A 670 -22.00 4.73 -29.83
CA LEU A 670 -21.45 4.44 -28.48
C LEU A 670 -20.67 3.14 -28.45
N THR A 671 -21.17 2.11 -29.15
CA THR A 671 -20.54 0.79 -29.29
C THR A 671 -19.18 0.84 -30.00
N ALA A 672 -18.98 1.74 -30.96
CA ALA A 672 -17.70 1.87 -31.66
C ALA A 672 -16.64 2.55 -30.79
N VAL A 673 -16.99 3.60 -30.03
CA VAL A 673 -16.08 4.24 -29.07
C VAL A 673 -15.70 3.26 -27.96
N ALA A 674 -16.66 2.53 -27.40
CA ALA A 674 -16.41 1.50 -26.40
C ALA A 674 -15.45 0.41 -26.94
N ALA A 675 -15.60 0.00 -28.21
CA ALA A 675 -14.70 -0.97 -28.84
C ALA A 675 -13.28 -0.41 -29.01
N HIS A 676 -13.13 0.86 -29.39
CA HIS A 676 -11.81 1.50 -29.52
C HIS A 676 -11.13 1.64 -28.14
N LEU A 677 -11.88 2.03 -27.10
CA LEU A 677 -11.38 2.10 -25.73
C LEU A 677 -11.02 0.71 -25.21
N ALA A 678 -11.82 -0.31 -25.48
CA ALA A 678 -11.51 -1.69 -25.10
C ALA A 678 -10.20 -2.17 -25.76
N THR A 679 -10.00 -1.84 -27.05
CA THR A 679 -8.74 -2.14 -27.74
C THR A 679 -7.57 -1.40 -27.11
N ALA A 680 -7.73 -0.10 -26.83
CA ALA A 680 -6.70 0.69 -26.19
C ALA A 680 -6.31 0.17 -24.80
N VAL A 681 -7.30 -0.23 -24.01
CA VAL A 681 -7.07 -0.87 -22.69
C VAL A 681 -6.38 -2.22 -22.87
N ALA A 682 -6.85 -3.06 -23.82
CA ALA A 682 -6.24 -4.34 -24.12
C ALA A 682 -4.79 -4.23 -24.57
N TRP A 683 -4.40 -3.12 -25.18
CA TRP A 683 -3.02 -2.84 -25.61
C TRP A 683 -2.21 -2.02 -24.59
N GLY A 684 -2.78 -1.72 -23.41
CA GLY A 684 -2.12 -0.95 -22.36
C GLY A 684 -1.88 0.53 -22.68
N LEU A 685 -2.61 1.06 -23.68
CA LEU A 685 -2.55 2.46 -24.12
C LEU A 685 -3.60 3.34 -23.41
N ALA A 686 -4.54 2.74 -22.70
CA ALA A 686 -5.49 3.41 -21.84
C ALA A 686 -5.73 2.60 -20.57
N TYR A 687 -6.19 3.28 -19.53
CA TYR A 687 -6.60 2.68 -18.27
C TYR A 687 -8.12 2.74 -18.12
N ILE A 688 -8.67 1.81 -17.34
CA ILE A 688 -10.09 1.74 -17.03
C ILE A 688 -10.28 1.69 -15.52
N TRP A 689 -11.28 2.40 -15.00
CA TRP A 689 -11.72 2.37 -13.60
C TRP A 689 -13.22 2.14 -13.51
N GLU A 690 -13.67 1.46 -12.47
CA GLU A 690 -15.08 1.42 -12.11
C GLU A 690 -15.38 2.47 -11.04
N ILE A 691 -16.16 3.49 -11.40
CA ILE A 691 -16.58 4.56 -10.50
C ILE A 691 -18.11 4.55 -10.41
N GLY A 692 -18.66 4.17 -9.25
CA GLY A 692 -20.11 4.09 -9.07
C GLY A 692 -20.79 3.07 -10.02
N ALA A 693 -20.17 1.89 -10.22
CA ALA A 693 -20.59 0.83 -11.14
C ALA A 693 -20.63 1.24 -12.63
N GLN A 694 -19.95 2.33 -13.00
CA GLN A 694 -19.79 2.78 -14.38
C GLN A 694 -18.31 2.81 -14.77
N PRO A 695 -17.94 2.29 -15.96
CA PRO A 695 -16.57 2.34 -16.43
C PRO A 695 -16.17 3.77 -16.83
N HIS A 696 -14.95 4.16 -16.44
CA HIS A 696 -14.31 5.42 -16.77
C HIS A 696 -12.94 5.16 -17.38
N TRP A 697 -12.48 6.00 -18.29
CA TRP A 697 -11.24 5.80 -19.05
C TRP A 697 -10.32 7.01 -18.96
N LEU A 698 -9.01 6.74 -19.01
CA LEU A 698 -7.95 7.73 -19.10
C LEU A 698 -6.87 7.23 -20.08
N ALA A 699 -6.35 8.08 -20.93
CA ALA A 699 -5.22 7.75 -21.79
C ALA A 699 -3.94 7.55 -20.95
N ALA A 700 -3.08 6.63 -21.37
CA ALA A 700 -1.82 6.41 -20.67
C ALA A 700 -0.91 7.65 -20.81
N PRO A 701 -0.36 8.20 -19.71
CA PRO A 701 0.39 9.47 -19.72
C PRO A 701 1.61 9.48 -20.63
N PHE A 702 2.24 8.30 -20.86
CA PHE A 702 3.43 8.17 -21.71
C PHE A 702 3.14 8.31 -23.21
N LEU A 703 1.86 8.41 -23.62
CA LEU A 703 1.48 8.55 -25.04
C LEU A 703 1.64 9.97 -25.58
N ARG A 704 1.71 10.97 -24.72
CA ARG A 704 1.76 12.38 -25.12
C ARG A 704 2.91 12.70 -26.09
N PRO A 705 4.16 12.24 -25.86
CA PRO A 705 5.25 12.44 -26.81
C PRO A 705 5.06 11.70 -28.14
N ILE A 706 4.26 10.63 -28.16
CA ILE A 706 4.09 9.76 -29.33
C ILE A 706 2.93 10.20 -30.22
N LEU A 707 1.77 10.51 -29.60
CA LEU A 707 0.53 10.88 -30.29
C LEU A 707 0.43 12.39 -30.57
N GLY A 708 1.28 13.20 -29.94
CA GLY A 708 1.25 14.66 -30.04
C GLY A 708 0.17 15.31 -29.18
N GLU A 709 -0.03 16.62 -29.41
CA GLU A 709 -0.97 17.42 -28.61
C GLU A 709 -2.43 17.10 -28.98
N PRO A 710 -3.35 17.15 -27.97
CA PRO A 710 -4.78 17.00 -28.20
C PRO A 710 -5.32 18.06 -29.18
N PRO A 711 -6.40 17.75 -29.93
CA PRO A 711 -7.09 18.76 -30.73
C PRO A 711 -7.51 19.97 -29.90
N ALA A 712 -7.45 21.16 -30.50
CA ALA A 712 -7.74 22.41 -29.79
C ALA A 712 -9.20 22.48 -29.25
N ASP A 713 -10.12 21.76 -29.84
CA ASP A 713 -11.53 21.69 -29.47
C ASP A 713 -11.81 20.57 -28.42
N ALA A 714 -10.84 19.71 -28.15
CA ALA A 714 -11.02 18.56 -27.24
C ALA A 714 -11.37 19.00 -25.81
N ALA A 715 -10.74 20.06 -25.30
CA ALA A 715 -11.04 20.58 -23.97
C ALA A 715 -12.49 21.07 -23.86
N ALA A 716 -12.98 21.80 -24.87
CA ALA A 716 -14.36 22.30 -24.92
C ALA A 716 -15.37 21.14 -25.03
N ALA A 717 -15.06 20.13 -25.84
CA ALA A 717 -15.91 18.96 -26.02
C ALA A 717 -16.01 18.10 -24.74
N ALA A 718 -14.90 17.86 -24.06
CA ALA A 718 -14.88 17.17 -22.78
C ALA A 718 -15.65 17.95 -21.72
N LEU A 719 -15.34 19.24 -21.59
CA LEU A 719 -15.96 20.13 -20.61
C LEU A 719 -17.48 20.14 -20.72
N ALA A 720 -18.03 20.24 -21.92
CA ALA A 720 -19.49 20.32 -22.14
C ALA A 720 -20.24 19.11 -21.56
N VAL A 721 -19.65 17.93 -21.65
CA VAL A 721 -20.26 16.69 -21.09
C VAL A 721 -19.94 16.53 -19.62
N LEU A 722 -18.70 16.77 -19.21
CA LEU A 722 -18.28 16.59 -17.82
C LEU A 722 -18.95 17.60 -16.89
N GLN A 723 -19.14 18.84 -17.35
CA GLN A 723 -19.92 19.85 -16.63
C GLN A 723 -21.31 19.33 -16.29
N LYS A 724 -22.00 18.76 -17.28
CA LYS A 724 -23.34 18.20 -17.09
C LYS A 724 -23.34 17.02 -16.13
N VAL A 725 -22.47 16.04 -16.36
CA VAL A 725 -22.46 14.76 -15.63
C VAL A 725 -21.90 14.90 -14.20
N TRP A 726 -20.88 15.74 -14.02
CA TRP A 726 -20.23 15.87 -12.73
C TRP A 726 -20.79 16.97 -11.85
N TRP A 727 -21.39 18.01 -12.46
CA TRP A 727 -21.87 19.16 -11.73
C TRP A 727 -23.39 19.37 -11.89
N ASP A 728 -23.91 19.63 -13.09
CA ASP A 728 -25.31 20.09 -13.28
C ASP A 728 -26.34 19.05 -12.84
N GLU A 729 -26.06 17.74 -12.99
CA GLU A 729 -26.95 16.65 -12.58
C GLU A 729 -26.87 16.30 -11.08
N ARG A 730 -25.86 16.77 -10.36
CA ARG A 730 -25.57 16.37 -8.98
C ARG A 730 -25.53 17.53 -7.99
N GLU A 731 -25.41 18.76 -8.47
CA GLU A 731 -25.26 20.00 -7.69
C GLU A 731 -24.07 20.01 -6.72
N SER A 732 -23.24 18.97 -6.74
CA SER A 732 -22.00 18.84 -5.96
C SER A 732 -21.03 17.90 -6.65
N ALA A 733 -19.75 18.25 -6.68
CA ALA A 733 -18.68 17.42 -7.20
C ALA A 733 -17.54 17.33 -6.17
N PRO A 734 -16.82 16.20 -6.11
CA PRO A 734 -15.55 16.11 -5.39
C PRO A 734 -14.57 17.17 -5.89
N GLU A 735 -13.65 17.55 -5.03
CA GLU A 735 -12.68 18.65 -5.28
C GLU A 735 -11.81 18.40 -6.51
N ASP A 736 -11.34 17.15 -6.71
CA ASP A 736 -10.56 16.70 -7.86
C ASP A 736 -11.30 16.91 -9.19
N ARG A 737 -12.58 16.57 -9.24
CA ARG A 737 -13.42 16.78 -10.43
C ARG A 737 -13.67 18.25 -10.70
N LEU A 738 -13.85 19.04 -9.65
CA LEU A 738 -14.06 20.48 -9.80
C LEU A 738 -12.79 21.17 -10.30
N LEU A 739 -11.60 20.72 -9.84
CA LEU A 739 -10.30 21.16 -10.35
C LEU A 739 -10.12 20.79 -11.82
N GLU A 740 -10.52 19.58 -12.21
CA GLU A 740 -10.45 19.16 -13.62
C GLU A 740 -11.39 19.98 -14.51
N LEU A 741 -12.63 20.25 -14.06
CA LEU A 741 -13.55 21.13 -14.78
C LEU A 741 -12.98 22.55 -14.94
N HIS A 742 -12.37 23.10 -13.90
CA HIS A 742 -11.68 24.39 -13.95
C HIS A 742 -10.55 24.38 -14.97
N ARG A 743 -9.67 23.35 -14.94
CA ARG A 743 -8.55 23.19 -15.86
C ARG A 743 -9.01 23.09 -17.32
N LEU A 744 -10.04 22.28 -17.58
CA LEU A 744 -10.64 22.14 -18.90
C LEU A 744 -11.30 23.43 -19.38
N ALA A 745 -11.93 24.19 -18.49
CA ALA A 745 -12.55 25.47 -18.82
C ALA A 745 -11.49 26.51 -19.24
N LEU A 746 -10.36 26.57 -18.55
CA LEU A 746 -9.22 27.41 -18.95
C LEU A 746 -8.67 26.97 -20.31
N ALA A 747 -8.41 25.66 -20.50
CA ALA A 747 -7.91 25.13 -21.75
C ALA A 747 -8.87 25.36 -22.93
N ALA A 748 -10.18 25.39 -22.67
CA ALA A 748 -11.22 25.68 -23.67
C ALA A 748 -11.47 27.19 -23.90
N GLY A 749 -10.79 28.09 -23.17
CA GLY A 749 -11.02 29.53 -23.22
C GLY A 749 -12.40 29.97 -22.69
N GLN A 750 -13.06 29.10 -21.91
CA GLN A 750 -14.36 29.38 -21.28
C GLN A 750 -14.14 30.07 -19.92
N HIS A 751 -13.63 31.30 -19.97
CA HIS A 751 -13.26 32.09 -18.80
C HIS A 751 -14.36 32.25 -17.76
N PRO A 752 -15.64 32.52 -18.10
CA PRO A 752 -16.70 32.64 -17.09
C PRO A 752 -16.87 31.34 -16.27
N LEU A 753 -16.83 30.20 -16.93
CA LEU A 753 -16.99 28.92 -16.28
C LEU A 753 -15.76 28.54 -15.42
N ALA A 754 -14.56 28.90 -15.91
CA ALA A 754 -13.33 28.74 -15.12
C ALA A 754 -13.38 29.57 -13.84
N CYS A 755 -13.88 30.81 -13.93
CA CYS A 755 -14.11 31.68 -12.76
C CYS A 755 -15.11 31.06 -11.78
N ASP A 756 -16.24 30.55 -12.28
CA ASP A 756 -17.27 29.93 -11.43
C ASP A 756 -16.72 28.74 -10.65
N HIS A 757 -15.92 27.89 -11.28
CA HIS A 757 -15.29 26.75 -10.58
C HIS A 757 -14.21 27.19 -9.61
N ALA A 758 -13.35 28.13 -10.01
CA ALA A 758 -12.31 28.68 -9.14
C ALA A 758 -12.90 29.39 -7.91
N ASP A 759 -13.94 30.19 -8.10
CA ASP A 759 -14.63 30.89 -7.00
C ASP A 759 -15.24 29.90 -5.99
N ARG A 760 -15.90 28.84 -6.46
CA ARG A 760 -16.45 27.78 -5.61
C ARG A 760 -15.38 27.05 -4.83
N LEU A 761 -14.27 26.68 -5.50
CA LEU A 761 -13.13 26.06 -4.84
C LEU A 761 -12.52 26.99 -3.79
N CYS A 762 -12.29 28.27 -4.14
CA CYS A 762 -11.77 29.27 -3.22
C CYS A 762 -12.71 29.48 -2.01
N ALA A 763 -14.03 29.57 -2.23
CA ALA A 763 -15.00 29.70 -1.15
C ALA A 763 -14.99 28.50 -0.21
N ASN A 764 -14.97 27.27 -0.77
CA ASN A 764 -14.85 26.04 0.01
C ASN A 764 -13.53 25.99 0.80
N TRP A 765 -12.42 26.36 0.17
CA TRP A 765 -11.12 26.35 0.83
C TRP A 765 -10.98 27.42 1.91
N LEU A 766 -11.48 28.62 1.65
CA LEU A 766 -11.50 29.69 2.66
C LEU A 766 -12.36 29.31 3.88
N SER A 767 -13.48 28.62 3.67
CA SER A 767 -14.31 28.13 4.78
C SER A 767 -13.60 27.04 5.62
N LYS A 768 -12.62 26.35 5.02
CA LYS A 768 -11.78 25.33 5.65
C LYS A 768 -10.40 25.86 6.08
N ASN A 769 -10.23 27.18 6.09
CA ASN A 769 -8.97 27.88 6.41
C ASN A 769 -7.76 27.50 5.52
N ARG A 770 -8.01 27.13 4.26
CA ARG A 770 -7.01 26.81 3.23
C ARG A 770 -6.72 28.04 2.36
N SER A 771 -6.29 29.14 3.02
CA SER A 771 -6.20 30.45 2.37
C SER A 771 -5.06 30.55 1.35
N ARG A 772 -3.97 29.79 1.52
CA ARG A 772 -2.86 29.80 0.54
C ARG A 772 -3.26 29.12 -0.77
N GLU A 773 -3.95 28.01 -0.69
CA GLU A 773 -4.46 27.31 -1.87
C GLU A 773 -5.48 28.14 -2.62
N ALA A 774 -6.37 28.81 -1.87
CA ALA A 774 -7.34 29.74 -2.47
C ALA A 774 -6.63 30.91 -3.18
N ALA A 775 -5.60 31.47 -2.55
CA ALA A 775 -4.79 32.52 -3.16
C ALA A 775 -4.10 32.05 -4.43
N ALA A 776 -3.40 30.90 -4.37
CA ALA A 776 -2.67 30.37 -5.51
C ALA A 776 -3.59 30.02 -6.70
N LEU A 777 -4.77 29.41 -6.44
CA LEU A 777 -5.74 29.11 -7.51
C LEU A 777 -6.29 30.41 -8.14
N ALA A 778 -6.69 31.37 -7.31
CA ALA A 778 -7.21 32.64 -7.81
C ALA A 778 -6.15 33.40 -8.64
N GLU A 779 -4.90 33.47 -8.17
CA GLU A 779 -3.79 34.11 -8.91
C GLU A 779 -3.56 33.43 -10.25
N ARG A 780 -3.35 32.12 -10.29
CA ARG A 780 -3.13 31.35 -11.53
C ARG A 780 -4.29 31.51 -12.52
N THR A 781 -5.53 31.53 -12.01
CA THR A 781 -6.71 31.73 -12.85
C THR A 781 -6.72 33.11 -13.46
N LEU A 782 -6.47 34.15 -12.64
CA LEU A 782 -6.41 35.54 -13.09
C LEU A 782 -5.26 35.79 -14.10
N GLU A 783 -4.11 35.16 -13.88
CA GLU A 783 -2.95 35.22 -14.79
C GLU A 783 -3.27 34.53 -16.13
N ALA A 784 -3.86 33.33 -16.10
CA ALA A 784 -4.23 32.60 -17.32
C ALA A 784 -5.27 33.32 -18.19
N MET A 785 -6.08 34.19 -17.57
CA MET A 785 -7.14 34.93 -18.25
C MET A 785 -6.73 36.37 -18.65
N ALA A 786 -5.51 36.78 -18.34
CA ALA A 786 -5.07 38.16 -18.61
C ALA A 786 -5.32 38.56 -20.08
N PRO A 787 -5.79 39.78 -20.36
CA PRO A 787 -6.01 40.91 -19.43
C PRO A 787 -7.36 40.90 -18.70
N HIS A 788 -8.18 39.87 -18.85
CA HIS A 788 -9.51 39.81 -18.23
C HIS A 788 -9.38 39.56 -16.72
N ARG A 789 -10.12 40.35 -15.91
CA ARG A 789 -10.07 40.28 -14.45
C ARG A 789 -11.48 40.02 -13.89
N ASP A 790 -11.68 38.93 -13.17
CA ASP A 790 -12.99 38.61 -12.56
C ASP A 790 -13.08 39.17 -11.13
N PRO A 791 -14.10 40.00 -10.82
CA PRO A 791 -14.26 40.62 -9.49
C PRO A 791 -14.40 39.60 -8.35
N ARG A 792 -15.03 38.45 -8.58
CA ARG A 792 -15.23 37.39 -7.57
C ARG A 792 -13.89 36.76 -7.18
N LEU A 793 -13.06 36.43 -8.16
CA LEU A 793 -11.72 35.90 -7.91
C LEU A 793 -10.80 36.93 -7.25
N LEU A 794 -10.89 38.21 -7.64
CA LEU A 794 -10.14 39.25 -6.96
C LEU A 794 -10.58 39.37 -5.48
N THR A 795 -11.87 39.24 -5.20
CA THR A 795 -12.41 39.21 -3.85
C THR A 795 -11.95 37.97 -3.07
N ALA A 796 -11.97 36.79 -3.69
CA ALA A 796 -11.49 35.56 -3.07
C ALA A 796 -9.98 35.63 -2.76
N LEU A 797 -9.18 36.16 -3.70
CA LEU A 797 -7.74 36.39 -3.51
C LEU A 797 -7.48 37.40 -2.36
N ALA A 798 -8.22 38.51 -2.37
CA ALA A 798 -8.09 39.51 -1.33
C ALA A 798 -8.43 38.96 0.08
N ARG A 799 -9.48 38.15 0.22
CA ARG A 799 -9.84 37.47 1.47
C ARG A 799 -8.76 36.48 1.91
N ALA A 800 -8.22 35.74 0.97
CA ALA A 800 -7.12 34.83 1.24
C ALA A 800 -5.88 35.58 1.76
N LEU A 801 -5.46 36.64 1.08
CA LEU A 801 -4.31 37.46 1.46
C LEU A 801 -4.53 38.17 2.79
N GLN A 802 -5.76 38.62 3.08
CA GLN A 802 -6.12 39.18 4.37
C GLN A 802 -5.85 38.18 5.50
N THR A 803 -6.30 36.94 5.33
CA THR A 803 -6.07 35.88 6.31
C THR A 803 -4.57 35.55 6.45
N LEU A 804 -3.79 35.64 5.36
CA LEU A 804 -2.35 35.43 5.33
C LEU A 804 -1.52 36.63 5.85
N GLY A 805 -2.18 37.72 6.21
CA GLY A 805 -1.54 38.91 6.81
C GLY A 805 -1.04 39.95 5.79
N ASP A 806 -1.22 39.75 4.48
CA ASP A 806 -0.92 40.77 3.46
C ASP A 806 -2.12 41.72 3.25
N GLY A 807 -2.44 42.46 4.28
CA GLY A 807 -3.59 43.37 4.27
C GLY A 807 -3.45 44.52 3.26
N HIS A 808 -2.22 44.93 2.94
CA HIS A 808 -2.03 46.03 1.98
C HIS A 808 -2.41 45.60 0.54
N ARG A 809 -1.95 44.43 0.12
CA ARG A 809 -2.29 43.88 -1.18
C ARG A 809 -3.76 43.50 -1.26
N ALA A 810 -4.31 42.95 -0.17
CA ALA A 810 -5.72 42.62 -0.06
C ALA A 810 -6.63 43.84 -0.25
N ALA A 811 -6.32 44.98 0.41
CA ALA A 811 -7.09 46.22 0.27
C ALA A 811 -7.09 46.74 -1.19
N ALA A 812 -5.95 46.65 -1.90
CA ALA A 812 -5.86 47.05 -3.30
C ALA A 812 -6.73 46.15 -4.19
N LEU A 813 -6.73 44.83 -3.96
CA LEU A 813 -7.53 43.86 -4.73
C LEU A 813 -9.03 44.02 -4.49
N PHE A 814 -9.46 44.33 -3.25
CA PHE A 814 -10.87 44.66 -2.96
C PHE A 814 -11.30 45.92 -3.68
N ALA A 815 -10.43 46.94 -3.75
CA ALA A 815 -10.71 48.18 -4.49
C ALA A 815 -10.87 47.92 -6.00
N GLU A 816 -9.96 47.10 -6.55
CA GLU A 816 -10.02 46.69 -7.95
C GLU A 816 -11.30 45.89 -8.26
N ALA A 817 -11.64 44.92 -7.41
CA ALA A 817 -12.85 44.12 -7.54
C ALA A 817 -14.10 45.02 -7.56
N ALA A 818 -14.19 45.95 -6.63
CA ALA A 818 -15.30 46.90 -6.57
C ALA A 818 -15.37 47.84 -7.79
N ALA A 819 -14.25 48.19 -8.40
CA ALA A 819 -14.21 49.05 -9.58
C ALA A 819 -14.64 48.31 -10.88
N LEU A 820 -14.40 47.01 -10.96
CA LEU A 820 -14.70 46.21 -12.15
C LEU A 820 -16.14 45.68 -12.21
N GLN A 821 -16.90 45.73 -11.13
CA GLN A 821 -18.29 45.29 -11.15
C GLN A 821 -19.17 46.19 -12.03
N PRO A 822 -19.90 45.62 -13.01
CA PRO A 822 -20.67 46.36 -13.99
C PRO A 822 -21.87 47.07 -13.33
N GLY A 823 -22.10 48.34 -13.67
CA GLY A 823 -23.22 49.15 -13.22
C GLY A 823 -22.81 50.21 -12.20
N GLY A 824 -23.29 51.44 -12.38
CA GLY A 824 -23.11 52.58 -11.46
C GLY A 824 -23.78 52.37 -10.10
N GLU A 825 -24.69 51.38 -10.00
CA GLU A 825 -25.40 51.06 -8.76
C GLU A 825 -24.65 50.04 -7.92
N MET A 826 -24.74 50.20 -6.61
CA MET A 826 -24.18 49.26 -5.63
C MET A 826 -25.04 48.00 -5.62
N ASP A 827 -24.43 46.83 -5.69
CA ASP A 827 -25.03 45.51 -5.43
C ASP A 827 -24.40 44.86 -4.19
N ASP A 828 -24.90 43.67 -3.81
CA ASP A 828 -24.45 42.95 -2.61
C ASP A 828 -22.97 42.56 -2.69
N GLU A 829 -22.46 42.12 -3.86
CA GLU A 829 -21.06 41.73 -4.03
C GLU A 829 -20.11 42.92 -3.95
N LYS A 830 -20.50 44.05 -4.58
CA LYS A 830 -19.74 45.28 -4.57
C LYS A 830 -19.73 45.89 -3.15
N ALA A 831 -20.86 45.80 -2.44
CA ALA A 831 -20.96 46.22 -1.06
C ALA A 831 -20.08 45.37 -0.15
N ALA A 832 -20.04 44.03 -0.33
CA ALA A 832 -19.15 43.15 0.41
C ALA A 832 -17.68 43.49 0.18
N SER A 833 -17.25 43.68 -1.07
CA SER A 833 -15.88 44.07 -1.44
C SER A 833 -15.48 45.39 -0.82
N ARG A 834 -16.39 46.41 -0.89
CA ARG A 834 -16.18 47.71 -0.26
C ARG A 834 -16.11 47.64 1.26
N PHE A 835 -16.92 46.79 1.90
CA PHE A 835 -16.88 46.59 3.34
C PHE A 835 -15.54 46.01 3.79
N HIS A 836 -15.04 44.98 3.12
CA HIS A 836 -13.72 44.39 3.40
C HIS A 836 -12.59 45.40 3.16
N GLN A 837 -12.67 46.18 2.06
CA GLN A 837 -11.71 47.26 1.79
C GLN A 837 -11.66 48.26 2.95
N ALA A 838 -12.82 48.75 3.38
CA ALA A 838 -12.91 49.72 4.46
C ALA A 838 -12.38 49.16 5.79
N SER A 839 -12.70 47.90 6.12
CA SER A 839 -12.21 47.23 7.33
C SER A 839 -10.68 47.12 7.34
N LEU A 840 -10.06 46.79 6.20
CA LEU A 840 -8.59 46.70 6.08
C LEU A 840 -7.92 48.06 6.16
N LEU A 841 -8.49 49.11 5.52
CA LEU A 841 -8.00 50.48 5.62
C LEU A 841 -7.99 50.96 7.08
N LEU A 842 -9.03 50.60 7.83
CA LEU A 842 -9.12 50.89 9.25
C LEU A 842 -8.00 50.21 10.06
N GLN A 843 -7.76 48.90 9.83
CA GLN A 843 -6.68 48.15 10.49
C GLN A 843 -5.29 48.73 10.20
N HIS A 844 -5.10 49.34 9.02
CA HIS A 844 -3.84 49.96 8.62
C HIS A 844 -3.75 51.46 8.98
N GLY A 845 -4.67 51.96 9.82
CA GLY A 845 -4.65 53.32 10.33
C GLY A 845 -5.16 54.40 9.34
N LYS A 846 -5.68 54.01 8.15
CA LYS A 846 -6.26 54.88 7.16
C LYS A 846 -7.75 55.17 7.47
N THR A 847 -7.99 55.78 8.63
CA THR A 847 -9.32 55.97 9.21
C THR A 847 -10.24 56.84 8.38
N GLU A 848 -9.74 57.89 7.69
CA GLU A 848 -10.54 58.77 6.87
C GLU A 848 -11.05 58.10 5.59
N GLU A 849 -10.17 57.37 4.89
CA GLU A 849 -10.53 56.60 3.72
C GLU A 849 -11.58 55.53 4.05
N SER A 850 -11.42 54.85 5.17
CA SER A 850 -12.33 53.83 5.70
C SER A 850 -13.70 54.38 6.02
N GLU A 851 -13.74 55.51 6.77
CA GLU A 851 -15.00 56.18 7.14
C GLU A 851 -15.78 56.65 5.93
N THR A 852 -15.11 57.24 4.93
CA THR A 852 -15.73 57.66 3.67
C THR A 852 -16.44 56.48 2.98
N ILE A 853 -15.84 55.31 2.90
CA ILE A 853 -16.46 54.14 2.29
C ILE A 853 -17.68 53.67 3.11
N TYR A 854 -17.58 53.63 4.45
CA TYR A 854 -18.71 53.24 5.27
C TYR A 854 -19.89 54.23 5.21
N ARG A 855 -19.64 55.55 5.27
CA ARG A 855 -20.68 56.56 5.32
C ARG A 855 -21.28 56.88 3.96
N ASP A 856 -20.44 57.05 2.94
CA ASP A 856 -20.87 57.58 1.65
C ASP A 856 -21.26 56.49 0.65
N SER A 857 -20.76 55.27 0.84
CA SER A 857 -21.04 54.17 -0.07
C SER A 857 -21.95 53.10 0.54
N LEU A 858 -21.57 52.53 1.67
CA LEU A 858 -22.23 51.34 2.25
C LEU A 858 -23.49 51.63 3.04
N LEU A 859 -23.47 52.67 3.89
CA LEU A 859 -24.63 52.99 4.72
C LEU A 859 -25.87 53.41 3.92
N PRO A 860 -25.75 54.22 2.85
CA PRO A 860 -26.88 54.53 1.97
C PRO A 860 -27.43 53.30 1.25
N PHE A 861 -26.54 52.44 0.76
CA PHE A 861 -26.92 51.19 0.07
C PHE A 861 -27.72 50.27 1.00
N PHE A 862 -27.16 49.90 2.16
CA PHE A 862 -27.87 49.02 3.08
C PHE A 862 -29.17 49.66 3.64
N THR A 863 -29.26 50.96 3.68
CA THR A 863 -30.50 51.68 4.04
C THR A 863 -31.56 51.53 2.92
N SER A 864 -31.16 51.56 1.67
CA SER A 864 -32.05 51.40 0.50
C SER A 864 -32.67 50.01 0.41
N LEU A 865 -32.01 48.97 0.94
CA LEU A 865 -32.50 47.58 0.96
C LEU A 865 -33.61 47.31 1.99
N GLY A 866 -33.95 48.30 2.84
CA GLY A 866 -35.02 48.19 3.83
C GLY A 866 -34.76 47.08 4.86
N GLU A 867 -35.72 46.15 5.03
CA GLU A 867 -35.59 45.08 6.01
C GLU A 867 -34.45 44.09 5.67
N ALA A 868 -34.18 43.81 4.40
CA ALA A 868 -33.11 42.93 3.99
C ALA A 868 -31.72 43.50 4.33
N GLY A 869 -31.55 44.82 4.35
CA GLY A 869 -30.30 45.52 4.68
C GLY A 869 -30.08 45.78 6.17
N LEU A 870 -31.04 45.51 7.04
CA LEU A 870 -31.00 45.91 8.46
C LEU A 870 -29.74 45.40 9.18
N ARG A 871 -29.39 44.14 9.03
CA ARG A 871 -28.20 43.53 9.68
C ARG A 871 -26.91 44.18 9.20
N SER A 872 -26.74 44.28 7.88
CA SER A 872 -25.55 44.88 7.26
C SER A 872 -25.40 46.37 7.59
N ARG A 873 -26.53 47.11 7.66
CA ARG A 873 -26.56 48.48 8.13
C ARG A 873 -26.06 48.63 9.58
N ALA A 874 -26.58 47.77 10.49
CA ALA A 874 -26.16 47.79 11.90
C ALA A 874 -24.68 47.45 12.06
N VAL A 875 -24.16 46.51 11.30
CA VAL A 875 -22.72 46.17 11.29
C VAL A 875 -21.89 47.36 10.81
N THR A 876 -22.32 48.02 9.71
CA THR A 876 -21.64 49.21 9.16
C THR A 876 -21.63 50.36 10.16
N GLN A 877 -22.76 50.62 10.84
CA GLN A 877 -22.87 51.61 11.92
C GLN A 877 -21.91 51.32 13.08
N GLY A 878 -21.76 50.04 13.45
CA GLY A 878 -20.78 49.62 14.44
C GLY A 878 -19.35 49.98 14.05
N GLN A 879 -18.96 49.75 12.79
CA GLN A 879 -17.60 50.10 12.31
C GLN A 879 -17.37 51.64 12.35
N ILE A 880 -18.39 52.40 12.00
CA ILE A 880 -18.33 53.88 12.15
C ILE A 880 -18.14 54.29 13.61
N ALA A 881 -18.86 53.66 14.53
CA ALA A 881 -18.69 53.89 15.96
C ALA A 881 -17.28 53.54 16.46
N ASP A 882 -16.66 52.47 15.94
CA ASP A 882 -15.26 52.12 16.28
C ASP A 882 -14.27 53.19 15.80
N ILE A 883 -14.47 53.74 14.60
CA ILE A 883 -13.67 54.86 14.09
C ILE A 883 -13.82 56.10 14.97
N LEU A 884 -15.03 56.42 15.34
CA LEU A 884 -15.31 57.56 16.23
C LEU A 884 -14.71 57.38 17.63
N MET A 885 -14.76 56.16 18.17
CA MET A 885 -14.10 55.80 19.41
C MET A 885 -12.58 55.98 19.34
N ALA A 886 -11.95 55.57 18.22
CA ALA A 886 -10.51 55.74 18.02
C ALA A 886 -10.10 57.23 17.93
N ARG A 887 -10.98 58.10 17.48
CA ARG A 887 -10.81 59.57 17.44
C ARG A 887 -11.17 60.28 18.74
N GLY A 888 -11.65 59.57 19.75
CA GLY A 888 -12.08 60.15 21.02
C GLY A 888 -13.47 60.77 21.00
N GLN A 889 -14.26 60.60 19.95
CA GLN A 889 -15.64 61.13 19.83
C GLN A 889 -16.61 60.11 20.45
N LEU A 890 -16.47 59.89 21.77
CA LEU A 890 -17.10 58.83 22.52
C LEU A 890 -18.62 58.92 22.59
N ASP A 891 -19.17 60.14 22.76
CA ASP A 891 -20.61 60.31 22.88
C ASP A 891 -21.37 59.99 21.61
N GLU A 892 -20.84 60.38 20.45
CA GLU A 892 -21.43 59.99 19.17
C GLU A 892 -21.28 58.50 18.86
N ALA A 893 -20.14 57.91 19.21
CA ALA A 893 -19.92 56.47 19.09
C ALA A 893 -20.91 55.67 19.94
N LEU A 894 -21.15 56.10 21.18
CA LEU A 894 -22.13 55.50 22.09
C LEU A 894 -23.56 55.63 21.55
N ARG A 895 -23.92 56.82 21.07
CA ARG A 895 -25.23 57.06 20.47
C ARG A 895 -25.51 56.10 19.34
N ILE A 896 -24.56 55.95 18.41
CA ILE A 896 -24.71 55.01 17.26
C ILE A 896 -24.86 53.58 17.74
N ARG A 897 -24.08 53.16 18.70
CA ARG A 897 -24.16 51.78 19.19
C ARG A 897 -25.47 51.51 19.95
N GLN A 898 -25.86 52.38 20.85
CA GLN A 898 -27.02 52.20 21.74
C GLN A 898 -28.36 52.45 21.02
N GLU A 899 -28.43 53.43 20.15
CA GLU A 899 -29.69 53.83 19.51
C GLU A 899 -29.89 53.20 18.12
N GLU A 900 -28.81 52.94 17.39
CA GLU A 900 -28.92 52.54 15.98
C GLU A 900 -28.50 51.09 15.75
N GLN A 901 -27.54 50.53 16.52
CA GLN A 901 -27.01 49.22 16.30
C GLN A 901 -27.65 48.12 17.18
N LEU A 902 -27.57 48.26 18.49
CA LEU A 902 -28.05 47.24 19.43
C LEU A 902 -29.54 46.92 19.27
N PRO A 903 -30.44 47.89 19.08
CA PRO A 903 -31.86 47.61 18.88
C PRO A 903 -32.17 46.79 17.62
N VAL A 904 -31.34 46.93 16.59
CA VAL A 904 -31.47 46.15 15.36
C VAL A 904 -31.09 44.70 15.60
N PHE A 905 -29.97 44.43 16.30
CA PHE A 905 -29.58 43.08 16.64
C PHE A 905 -30.54 42.40 17.61
N GLU A 906 -31.15 43.15 18.54
CA GLU A 906 -32.21 42.65 19.41
C GLU A 906 -33.46 42.25 18.60
N LYS A 907 -33.89 43.10 17.64
CA LYS A 907 -35.01 42.79 16.73
C LYS A 907 -34.74 41.54 15.88
N LEU A 908 -33.51 41.34 15.45
CA LEU A 908 -33.09 40.20 14.61
C LEU A 908 -32.79 38.92 15.41
N GLY A 909 -32.72 38.99 16.75
CA GLY A 909 -32.33 37.88 17.59
C GLY A 909 -30.85 37.46 17.38
N ASP A 910 -29.98 38.36 16.87
CA ASP A 910 -28.55 38.08 16.64
C ASP A 910 -27.77 38.24 17.94
N VAL A 911 -27.88 37.22 18.79
CA VAL A 911 -27.29 37.23 20.15
C VAL A 911 -25.77 37.40 20.10
N ARG A 912 -25.06 36.80 19.10
CA ARG A 912 -23.60 36.92 19.01
C ARG A 912 -23.16 38.35 18.69
N SER A 913 -23.84 39.03 17.77
CA SER A 913 -23.57 40.43 17.46
C SER A 913 -23.95 41.34 18.64
N LEU A 914 -24.98 40.99 19.43
CA LEU A 914 -25.31 41.70 20.67
C LEU A 914 -24.21 41.56 21.74
N ILE A 915 -23.62 40.35 21.90
CA ILE A 915 -22.52 40.12 22.84
C ILE A 915 -21.37 41.09 22.53
N VAL A 916 -20.92 41.10 21.27
CA VAL A 916 -19.82 41.99 20.85
C VAL A 916 -20.19 43.46 20.99
N GLY A 917 -21.38 43.85 20.54
CA GLY A 917 -21.84 45.24 20.60
C GLY A 917 -21.92 45.77 22.02
N ARG A 918 -22.46 44.98 22.97
CA ARG A 918 -22.54 45.36 24.39
C ARG A 918 -21.18 45.47 25.08
N ALA A 919 -20.23 44.54 24.74
CA ALA A 919 -18.86 44.63 25.22
C ALA A 919 -18.15 45.90 24.74
N MET A 920 -18.39 46.31 23.49
CA MET A 920 -17.84 47.54 22.94
C MET A 920 -18.45 48.80 23.58
N VAL A 921 -19.76 48.81 23.86
CA VAL A 921 -20.40 49.89 24.62
C VAL A 921 -19.74 50.03 25.99
N ALA A 922 -19.52 48.93 26.71
CA ALA A 922 -18.83 48.95 27.99
C ALA A 922 -17.43 49.55 27.93
N GLN A 923 -16.65 49.21 26.90
CA GLN A 923 -15.33 49.79 26.66
C GLN A 923 -15.40 51.30 26.35
N MET A 924 -16.39 51.73 25.58
CA MET A 924 -16.57 53.14 25.24
C MET A 924 -16.96 53.96 26.49
N LEU A 925 -17.88 53.47 27.31
CA LEU A 925 -18.26 54.08 28.58
C LEU A 925 -17.07 54.16 29.56
N ALA A 926 -16.28 53.08 29.64
CA ALA A 926 -15.06 53.06 30.46
C ALA A 926 -14.02 54.11 30.01
N LYS A 927 -13.85 54.29 28.69
CA LYS A 927 -12.97 55.32 28.13
C LYS A 927 -13.53 56.75 28.32
N ARG A 928 -14.83 56.89 28.32
CA ARG A 928 -15.48 58.18 28.59
C ARG A 928 -15.24 58.68 30.05
N GLY A 929 -15.28 57.74 31.00
CA GLY A 929 -14.82 57.94 32.37
C GLY A 929 -15.75 58.77 33.20
N HIS A 930 -17.08 58.87 32.92
CA HIS A 930 -18.05 59.54 33.75
C HIS A 930 -18.35 58.70 35.01
N GLU A 931 -18.50 59.32 36.15
CA GLU A 931 -18.75 58.63 37.44
C GLU A 931 -20.05 57.81 37.44
N ASP A 932 -21.06 58.27 36.68
CA ASP A 932 -22.35 57.58 36.55
C ASP A 932 -22.35 56.35 35.63
N ASP A 933 -21.33 56.13 34.83
CA ASP A 933 -21.27 55.04 33.83
C ASP A 933 -20.99 53.64 34.45
N GLY A 934 -20.48 53.63 35.70
CA GLY A 934 -19.99 52.39 36.32
C GLY A 934 -21.01 51.23 36.37
N MET A 935 -22.28 51.55 36.67
CA MET A 935 -23.33 50.51 36.74
C MET A 935 -23.72 49.98 35.33
N GLU A 936 -23.74 50.86 34.34
CA GLU A 936 -24.06 50.53 32.95
C GLU A 936 -22.99 49.69 32.32
N ILE A 937 -21.71 49.94 32.57
CA ILE A 937 -20.56 49.12 32.19
C ILE A 937 -20.74 47.71 32.69
N ILE A 938 -21.01 47.55 34.02
CA ILE A 938 -21.16 46.22 34.61
C ILE A 938 -22.36 45.48 34.02
N ASN A 939 -23.48 46.14 33.79
CA ASN A 939 -24.68 45.52 33.19
C ASN A 939 -24.42 45.00 31.76
N HIS A 940 -23.74 45.79 30.93
CA HIS A 940 -23.40 45.40 29.56
C HIS A 940 -22.44 44.22 29.55
N LEU A 941 -21.39 44.24 30.35
CA LEU A 941 -20.41 43.14 30.43
C LEU A 941 -21.02 41.88 31.03
N ALA A 942 -21.82 41.99 32.09
CA ALA A 942 -22.42 40.83 32.74
C ALA A 942 -23.41 40.09 31.82
N TRP A 943 -24.22 40.83 31.08
CA TRP A 943 -25.14 40.28 30.09
C TRP A 943 -24.36 39.58 28.97
N ALA A 944 -23.35 40.26 28.40
CA ALA A 944 -22.55 39.71 27.29
C ALA A 944 -21.78 38.46 27.73
N TRP A 945 -21.19 38.47 28.92
CA TRP A 945 -20.46 37.34 29.48
C TRP A 945 -21.38 36.13 29.74
N ARG A 946 -22.57 36.36 30.32
CA ARG A 946 -23.55 35.28 30.56
C ARG A 946 -23.98 34.62 29.27
N GLU A 947 -24.35 35.38 28.25
CA GLU A 947 -24.78 34.80 26.98
C GLU A 947 -23.66 34.13 26.22
N ALA A 948 -22.43 34.66 26.23
CA ALA A 948 -21.27 34.05 25.65
C ALA A 948 -20.93 32.69 26.31
N ARG A 949 -21.00 32.62 27.65
CA ARG A 949 -20.81 31.36 28.39
C ARG A 949 -21.94 30.35 28.13
N ARG A 950 -23.19 30.79 28.09
CA ARG A 950 -24.37 29.96 27.81
C ARG A 950 -24.23 29.30 26.42
N MET A 951 -23.67 30.01 25.46
CA MET A 951 -23.46 29.52 24.09
C MET A 951 -22.12 28.84 23.87
N GLY A 952 -21.24 28.73 24.85
CA GLY A 952 -19.90 28.15 24.73
C GLY A 952 -18.96 28.90 23.79
N LEU A 953 -19.13 30.23 23.68
CA LEU A 953 -18.36 31.04 22.73
C LEU A 953 -17.02 31.53 23.30
N PRO A 954 -15.98 31.66 22.48
CA PRO A 954 -14.65 32.14 22.90
C PRO A 954 -14.68 33.61 23.38
N GLU A 955 -15.67 34.38 22.97
CA GLU A 955 -15.91 35.75 23.39
C GLU A 955 -16.05 35.87 24.91
N ALA A 956 -16.42 34.82 25.64
CA ALA A 956 -16.48 34.83 27.10
C ALA A 956 -15.14 35.19 27.76
N ALA A 957 -14.04 34.58 27.27
CA ALA A 957 -12.69 34.88 27.77
C ALA A 957 -12.23 36.28 27.41
N GLN A 958 -12.58 36.79 26.24
CA GLN A 958 -12.28 38.14 25.82
C GLN A 958 -13.02 39.17 26.67
N ILE A 959 -14.29 38.89 27.06
CA ILE A 959 -15.06 39.77 27.95
C ILE A 959 -14.45 39.77 29.36
N GLU A 960 -13.96 38.67 29.87
CA GLU A 960 -13.23 38.55 31.14
C GLU A 960 -11.95 39.42 31.13
N GLU A 961 -11.22 39.40 30.00
CA GLU A 961 -10.04 40.25 29.82
C GLU A 961 -10.42 41.76 29.79
N ILE A 962 -11.45 42.13 29.02
CA ILE A 962 -11.95 43.51 28.98
C ILE A 962 -12.38 43.96 30.37
N ALA A 963 -13.13 43.14 31.11
CA ALA A 963 -13.58 43.42 32.45
C ALA A 963 -12.37 43.64 33.39
N GLY A 964 -11.35 42.81 33.33
CA GLY A 964 -10.10 42.93 34.09
C GLY A 964 -9.37 44.24 33.83
N GLN A 965 -9.32 44.68 32.57
CA GLN A 965 -8.70 45.99 32.19
C GLN A 965 -9.45 47.20 32.77
N ILE A 966 -10.74 47.08 33.02
CA ILE A 966 -11.60 48.11 33.56
C ILE A 966 -11.73 48.05 35.11
N GLY A 967 -11.12 46.99 35.71
CA GLY A 967 -11.15 46.74 37.16
C GLY A 967 -12.40 46.02 37.66
N VAL A 968 -13.13 45.33 36.77
CA VAL A 968 -14.31 44.50 37.09
C VAL A 968 -13.86 43.05 37.21
N THR A 969 -14.06 42.41 38.37
CA THR A 969 -13.70 40.98 38.54
C THR A 969 -14.78 40.05 38.02
N VAL A 970 -14.38 38.80 37.75
CA VAL A 970 -15.29 37.75 37.24
C VAL A 970 -16.42 37.47 38.27
N GLU A 971 -16.13 37.59 39.56
CA GLU A 971 -17.14 37.44 40.63
C GLU A 971 -18.23 38.52 40.56
N VAL A 972 -17.85 39.76 40.24
CA VAL A 972 -18.79 40.85 40.00
C VAL A 972 -19.63 40.58 38.76
N LEU A 973 -18.99 40.14 37.66
CA LEU A 973 -19.76 39.75 36.46
C LEU A 973 -20.78 38.64 36.75
N ALA A 974 -20.38 37.60 37.50
CA ALA A 974 -21.27 36.51 37.86
C ALA A 974 -22.46 36.99 38.73
N GLN A 975 -22.20 37.86 39.72
CA GLN A 975 -23.23 38.40 40.60
C GLN A 975 -24.29 39.24 39.87
N PHE A 976 -23.85 40.00 38.85
CA PHE A 976 -24.75 40.82 38.05
C PHE A 976 -25.41 40.02 36.91
N ALA A 977 -24.75 38.98 36.41
CA ALA A 977 -25.31 38.06 35.41
C ALA A 977 -26.55 37.30 35.90
N GLU A 978 -26.68 37.06 37.22
CA GLU A 978 -27.88 36.46 37.82
C GLU A 978 -29.06 37.44 37.89
N LYS A 979 -28.79 38.77 37.86
CA LYS A 979 -29.83 39.84 37.96
C LYS A 979 -30.22 40.44 36.60
N ALA A 980 -29.37 40.31 35.60
CA ALA A 980 -29.56 40.78 34.24
C ALA A 980 -30.17 39.71 33.34
#